data_ded7ebbb5eb265827803432b28670059
#
_entry.id   ded7ebbb5eb265827803432b28670059
#
_cell.length_a   1.000
_cell.length_b   1.000
_cell.length_c   1.000
_cell.angle_alpha   90.00
_cell.angle_beta   90.00
_cell.angle_gamma   90.00
#
_symmetry.space_group_name_H-M   'P 1'
#
loop_
_entity.id
_entity.type
_entity.pdbx_description
1 polymer ?
#
loop_
_entity_poly.entity_id
_entity_poly.type
_entity_poly.pdbx_seq_one_letter_code
_entity_poly.pdbx_strand_id
1 'polypeptide(L)'
;LPRPAAVLGALLLVLPFAARAQSSFISDAQVQRSGLCLEVPGASTATGVQLVQNTCNGRAEQSFDFQVLDATRQVYRLRARHSGLCIGAASTAANDGVALVQSGACSTSDAAQQFRLERMAASGNRFRLRHLASNRCVDVSGNSTRTGALVHLWTCQSLTSGLNQNWTLAGAAGAGFGSGTPVSVAQADAARFLQQATFGPTATEINRVMSMGYEAWISDQFARPATLHFPLHQSIHNELVPYLSREDDRNCKFSWPCHLTRHDTWWFAAVHGEDQLRQRVAFALSQFFVISDQSDNVGYSQQAISDFYDILVVHGLGNYRTLLEEVTLSPLMGRYLGMLQNAKANPAQNTEPDENFAREVMQLFSIGLVELNIDGTPRLDAQGRTIPTYDNTTITHYARVFTGWNFHNAARWWDWEDNVKLPGLISNMAPWEQYHDTGAKVLLGNRSVPAGGTARADLQAALDSLFQHPNVGPFLARHLIQRLVTSNPSPAYIRRVAEKFNDNGAGVRGDMQAVVRAVLMDPEARDATLAQQYGYGKVKEPMLRFSAVLRAFGAQGQAVSASGLAPTRALLRNRGIGADTAQAVMSSPSVFNFYRPNFQPTGELRQRGLYAPELQILNEAVAISTLNHYYARLNRTDRDDAGIATTTTDPIFYTTQYRFNLAAEKALAAAPEKLVDRLDLLLMAGRMPEDMRRILIDAAYAMPMNDGGGDRVEDLIFLIASSSQFAVQR
;
A
#
# COMPACT_ATOMS: atom_id res chain seq x y z
N LEU A 1 49.49 -31.42 30.29
CA LEU A 1 48.96 -30.23 30.99
C LEU A 1 49.16 -28.99 30.13
N PRO A 2 48.16 -28.36 29.58
CA PRO A 2 48.13 -26.92 29.30
C PRO A 2 47.03 -26.22 30.11
N ARG A 3 47.32 -25.00 30.52
CA ARG A 3 46.49 -24.08 31.30
C ARG A 3 45.35 -23.50 30.45
N PRO A 4 44.19 -23.15 31.04
CA PRO A 4 43.08 -22.53 30.31
C PRO A 4 43.30 -21.02 30.15
N ALA A 5 42.99 -20.53 28.97
CA ALA A 5 42.91 -19.09 28.66
C ALA A 5 41.58 -18.51 29.21
N ALA A 6 41.72 -17.43 29.98
CA ALA A 6 40.58 -16.66 30.49
C ALA A 6 39.90 -15.88 29.35
N VAL A 7 38.63 -16.15 29.12
CA VAL A 7 37.77 -15.33 28.29
C VAL A 7 37.15 -14.25 29.17
N LEU A 8 37.58 -13.00 28.98
CA LEU A 8 36.90 -11.82 29.55
C LEU A 8 35.59 -11.61 28.81
N GLY A 9 34.50 -12.03 29.44
CA GLY A 9 33.16 -11.67 28.99
C GLY A 9 32.87 -10.21 29.34
N ALA A 10 32.80 -9.34 28.34
CA ALA A 10 32.26 -8.00 28.49
C ALA A 10 30.75 -8.10 28.76
N LEU A 11 30.37 -7.92 30.01
CA LEU A 11 28.97 -7.76 30.43
C LEU A 11 28.50 -6.38 29.97
N LEU A 12 27.87 -6.31 28.80
CA LEU A 12 27.09 -5.15 28.39
C LEU A 12 25.87 -5.05 29.32
N LEU A 13 25.98 -4.19 30.33
CA LEU A 13 24.83 -3.72 31.11
C LEU A 13 23.87 -2.99 30.17
N VAL A 14 22.86 -3.70 29.69
CA VAL A 14 21.67 -3.10 29.12
C VAL A 14 20.90 -2.50 30.29
N LEU A 15 21.17 -1.22 30.57
CA LEU A 15 20.31 -0.43 31.45
C LEU A 15 18.94 -0.37 30.77
N PRO A 16 17.85 -0.76 31.47
CA PRO A 16 16.53 -0.55 30.94
C PRO A 16 16.31 0.99 30.81
N PHE A 17 16.06 1.47 29.61
CA PHE A 17 15.51 2.81 29.44
C PHE A 17 14.18 2.84 30.20
N ALA A 18 14.23 3.37 31.42
CA ALA A 18 13.05 3.66 32.19
C ALA A 18 12.16 4.61 31.34
N ALA A 19 10.98 4.14 30.97
CA ALA A 19 9.96 4.99 30.40
C ALA A 19 9.80 6.20 31.35
N ARG A 20 10.13 7.41 30.89
CA ARG A 20 9.90 8.61 31.67
C ARG A 20 8.40 8.69 31.92
N ALA A 21 7.99 8.49 33.15
CA ALA A 21 6.64 8.71 33.60
C ALA A 21 6.24 10.16 33.27
N GLN A 22 5.04 10.37 32.80
CA GLN A 22 4.47 11.73 32.65
C GLN A 22 4.63 12.48 33.96
N SER A 23 5.18 13.68 33.90
CA SER A 23 5.42 14.53 35.05
C SER A 23 4.52 15.76 35.04
N SER A 24 4.26 16.30 36.21
CA SER A 24 3.65 17.63 36.35
C SER A 24 4.55 18.69 35.72
N PHE A 25 3.97 19.72 35.14
CA PHE A 25 4.69 20.80 34.46
C PHE A 25 3.99 22.15 34.68
N ILE A 26 4.73 23.23 34.45
CA ILE A 26 4.21 24.57 34.49
C ILE A 26 4.07 25.11 33.07
N SER A 27 2.95 25.71 32.72
CA SER A 27 2.74 26.34 31.44
C SER A 27 1.71 27.45 31.51
N ASP A 28 1.89 28.45 30.65
CA ASP A 28 0.81 29.30 30.18
C ASP A 28 0.02 28.51 29.11
N ALA A 29 -1.27 28.78 29.01
CA ALA A 29 -2.13 28.15 28.02
C ALA A 29 -2.55 29.19 26.98
N GLN A 30 -1.92 29.18 25.79
CA GLN A 30 -2.19 30.14 24.72
C GLN A 30 -3.16 29.54 23.71
N VAL A 31 -4.29 30.18 23.45
CA VAL A 31 -5.28 29.72 22.49
C VAL A 31 -4.84 29.99 21.05
N GLN A 32 -5.00 28.97 20.18
CA GLN A 32 -4.50 29.02 18.79
C GLN A 32 -5.22 30.11 17.96
N ARG A 33 -6.50 30.34 18.20
CA ARG A 33 -7.33 31.28 17.41
C ARG A 33 -6.87 32.72 17.52
N SER A 34 -6.63 33.17 18.73
CA SER A 34 -6.34 34.61 19.05
C SER A 34 -4.89 34.87 19.36
N GLY A 35 -4.12 33.83 19.73
CA GLY A 35 -2.78 33.99 20.31
C GLY A 35 -2.78 34.56 21.71
N LEU A 36 -3.96 34.70 22.36
CA LEU A 36 -4.10 35.20 23.73
C LEU A 36 -3.94 34.08 24.76
N CYS A 37 -3.64 34.41 26.01
CA CYS A 37 -3.42 33.45 27.10
C CYS A 37 -4.66 33.30 27.98
N LEU A 38 -4.87 32.09 28.51
CA LEU A 38 -5.83 31.82 29.56
C LEU A 38 -5.42 32.57 30.81
N GLU A 39 -6.37 33.25 31.46
CA GLU A 39 -6.11 34.13 32.62
C GLU A 39 -7.20 34.01 33.69
N VAL A 40 -6.80 34.08 34.95
CA VAL A 40 -7.68 34.44 36.05
C VAL A 40 -7.74 35.95 36.15
N PRO A 41 -8.86 36.61 35.78
CA PRO A 41 -8.91 38.07 35.61
C PRO A 41 -8.58 38.80 36.90
N GLY A 42 -7.77 39.86 36.75
CA GLY A 42 -7.37 40.73 37.89
C GLY A 42 -6.52 40.02 38.95
N ALA A 43 -5.88 38.91 38.63
CA ALA A 43 -5.13 38.09 39.59
C ALA A 43 -5.96 37.76 40.85
N SER A 44 -7.25 37.52 40.69
CA SER A 44 -8.18 37.27 41.78
C SER A 44 -7.83 35.99 42.55
N THR A 45 -7.91 36.04 43.87
CA THR A 45 -7.74 34.86 44.75
C THR A 45 -9.08 34.29 45.23
N ALA A 46 -10.21 34.83 44.73
CA ALA A 46 -11.54 34.38 45.10
C ALA A 46 -11.96 33.12 44.30
N THR A 47 -12.76 32.25 44.93
CA THR A 47 -13.41 31.11 44.27
C THR A 47 -14.59 31.58 43.40
N GLY A 48 -14.92 30.79 42.36
CA GLY A 48 -16.03 31.08 41.44
C GLY A 48 -15.70 32.08 40.34
N VAL A 49 -14.49 32.66 40.32
CA VAL A 49 -14.09 33.61 39.28
C VAL A 49 -13.93 32.89 37.95
N GLN A 50 -14.68 33.31 36.95
CA GLN A 50 -14.61 32.76 35.61
C GLN A 50 -13.34 33.21 34.90
N LEU A 51 -12.67 32.27 34.23
CA LEU A 51 -11.47 32.54 33.45
C LEU A 51 -11.80 33.22 32.12
N VAL A 52 -10.86 34.02 31.66
CA VAL A 52 -10.92 34.73 30.37
C VAL A 52 -9.70 34.46 29.54
N GLN A 53 -9.72 34.82 28.25
CA GLN A 53 -8.48 35.02 27.49
C GLN A 53 -8.00 36.45 27.55
N ASN A 54 -6.71 36.69 27.66
CA ASN A 54 -6.13 38.04 27.70
C ASN A 54 -4.75 38.07 27.01
N THR A 55 -4.22 39.29 26.78
CA THR A 55 -2.86 39.42 26.22
C THR A 55 -1.85 38.71 27.11
N CYS A 56 -1.01 37.86 26.51
CA CYS A 56 0.02 37.13 27.24
C CYS A 56 1.03 38.10 27.85
N ASN A 57 1.16 38.06 29.17
CA ASN A 57 1.98 39.03 29.94
C ASN A 57 3.07 38.34 30.79
N GLY A 58 3.11 36.99 30.80
CA GLY A 58 4.07 36.17 31.55
C GLY A 58 3.91 36.22 33.07
N ARG A 59 2.78 36.75 33.58
CA ARG A 59 2.53 36.85 35.02
C ARG A 59 1.86 35.60 35.59
N ALA A 60 1.86 35.48 36.91
CA ALA A 60 1.43 34.27 37.62
C ALA A 60 -0.06 33.94 37.46
N GLU A 61 -0.93 34.91 37.13
CA GLU A 61 -2.36 34.73 36.88
C GLU A 61 -2.65 34.09 35.53
N GLN A 62 -1.66 33.98 34.62
CA GLN A 62 -1.71 33.28 33.34
C GLN A 62 -0.93 31.99 33.36
N SER A 63 -0.24 31.68 34.46
CA SER A 63 0.62 30.50 34.57
C SER A 63 -0.02 29.45 35.47
N PHE A 64 -0.07 28.20 34.99
CA PHE A 64 -0.76 27.11 35.67
C PHE A 64 0.19 25.91 35.89
N ASP A 65 0.11 25.30 37.09
CA ASP A 65 0.69 24.00 37.37
C ASP A 65 -0.26 22.93 36.87
N PHE A 66 0.14 22.24 35.83
CA PHE A 66 -0.53 21.05 35.32
C PHE A 66 -0.05 19.83 36.13
N GLN A 67 -0.84 19.46 37.13
CA GLN A 67 -0.51 18.37 38.06
C GLN A 67 -1.09 17.06 37.54
N VAL A 68 -0.23 16.05 37.30
CA VAL A 68 -0.66 14.76 36.82
C VAL A 68 -1.48 14.02 37.88
N LEU A 69 -2.69 13.57 37.50
CA LEU A 69 -3.55 12.70 38.31
C LEU A 69 -3.48 11.24 37.81
N ASP A 70 -3.46 11.06 36.51
CA ASP A 70 -3.28 9.77 35.88
C ASP A 70 -2.40 9.94 34.64
N ALA A 71 -1.18 9.48 34.76
CA ALA A 71 -0.17 9.58 33.69
C ALA A 71 -0.54 8.73 32.46
N THR A 72 -1.20 7.59 32.67
CA THR A 72 -1.60 6.66 31.60
C THR A 72 -2.74 7.23 30.76
N ARG A 73 -3.71 7.88 31.42
CA ARG A 73 -4.88 8.47 30.79
C ARG A 73 -4.68 9.92 30.39
N GLN A 74 -3.52 10.51 30.65
CA GLN A 74 -3.19 11.93 30.44
C GLN A 74 -4.15 12.89 31.19
N VAL A 75 -4.55 12.50 32.40
CA VAL A 75 -5.45 13.28 33.23
C VAL A 75 -4.64 14.19 34.13
N TYR A 76 -4.99 15.46 34.06
CA TYR A 76 -4.35 16.53 34.82
C TYR A 76 -5.38 17.36 35.57
N ARG A 77 -4.88 18.01 36.62
CA ARG A 77 -5.52 19.08 37.32
C ARG A 77 -4.72 20.37 37.10
N LEU A 78 -5.40 21.44 36.84
CA LEU A 78 -4.79 22.77 36.65
C LEU A 78 -4.87 23.57 37.94
N ARG A 79 -3.74 24.06 38.41
CA ARG A 79 -3.67 24.92 39.58
C ARG A 79 -3.08 26.27 39.18
N ALA A 80 -3.79 27.37 39.48
CA ALA A 80 -3.32 28.71 39.21
C ALA A 80 -2.16 29.06 40.17
N ARG A 81 -1.06 29.57 39.64
CA ARG A 81 0.15 29.81 40.44
C ARG A 81 0.05 30.97 41.39
N HIS A 82 -0.66 32.02 41.02
CA HIS A 82 -0.83 33.23 41.86
C HIS A 82 -1.68 32.98 43.11
N SER A 83 -2.74 32.18 43.00
CA SER A 83 -3.71 31.95 44.07
C SER A 83 -3.53 30.58 44.76
N GLY A 84 -2.90 29.62 44.10
CA GLY A 84 -2.82 28.25 44.56
C GLY A 84 -4.13 27.45 44.46
N LEU A 85 -5.21 28.05 43.91
CA LEU A 85 -6.50 27.43 43.74
C LEU A 85 -6.56 26.64 42.42
N CYS A 86 -7.39 25.56 42.36
CA CYS A 86 -7.57 24.76 41.18
C CYS A 86 -8.61 25.34 40.22
N ILE A 87 -8.40 25.10 38.95
CA ILE A 87 -9.33 25.42 37.89
C ILE A 87 -10.28 24.24 37.71
N GLY A 88 -11.55 24.53 37.53
CA GLY A 88 -12.58 23.51 37.32
C GLY A 88 -13.79 24.05 36.58
N ALA A 89 -14.67 23.13 36.21
CA ALA A 89 -15.98 23.47 35.66
C ALA A 89 -16.92 23.97 36.80
N ALA A 90 -17.70 24.99 36.54
CA ALA A 90 -18.74 25.44 37.49
C ALA A 90 -19.82 24.36 37.73
N SER A 91 -19.94 23.41 36.85
CA SER A 91 -20.82 22.22 36.94
C SER A 91 -20.23 21.06 36.16
N THR A 92 -20.48 19.82 36.60
CA THR A 92 -20.11 18.59 35.89
C THR A 92 -21.16 18.17 34.85
N ALA A 93 -22.25 18.92 34.69
CA ALA A 93 -23.27 18.67 33.69
C ALA A 93 -22.69 18.74 32.26
N ALA A 94 -23.15 17.84 31.36
CA ALA A 94 -22.72 17.79 29.98
C ALA A 94 -23.42 18.82 29.08
N ASN A 95 -23.52 20.09 29.57
CA ASN A 95 -24.12 21.22 28.86
C ASN A 95 -23.05 22.11 28.25
N ASP A 96 -23.34 22.67 27.08
CA ASP A 96 -22.53 23.71 26.49
C ASP A 96 -22.67 25.04 27.26
N GLY A 97 -21.59 25.81 27.35
CA GLY A 97 -21.58 27.10 28.03
C GLY A 97 -21.28 27.03 29.54
N VAL A 98 -20.99 25.86 30.11
CA VAL A 98 -20.59 25.76 31.52
C VAL A 98 -19.29 26.54 31.75
N ALA A 99 -19.30 27.51 32.66
CA ALA A 99 -18.15 28.35 32.93
C ALA A 99 -16.92 27.56 33.42
N LEU A 100 -15.73 27.91 32.92
CA LEU A 100 -14.46 27.48 33.47
C LEU A 100 -14.08 28.49 34.57
N VAL A 101 -13.94 28.00 35.81
CA VAL A 101 -13.78 28.89 36.97
C VAL A 101 -12.58 28.50 37.83
N GLN A 102 -12.08 29.44 38.63
CA GLN A 102 -11.23 29.14 39.77
C GLN A 102 -12.09 28.49 40.87
N SER A 103 -12.07 27.15 40.95
CA SER A 103 -13.11 26.40 41.65
C SER A 103 -12.87 26.22 43.15
N GLY A 104 -11.66 26.46 43.63
CA GLY A 104 -11.32 26.37 45.05
C GLY A 104 -10.11 25.45 45.34
N ALA A 105 -10.08 24.87 46.53
CA ALA A 105 -8.99 23.98 46.94
C ALA A 105 -8.87 22.77 46.02
N CYS A 106 -7.64 22.39 45.75
CA CYS A 106 -7.34 21.25 44.86
C CYS A 106 -7.71 19.92 45.51
N SER A 107 -8.56 19.10 44.85
CA SER A 107 -8.92 17.77 45.27
C SER A 107 -8.73 16.72 44.15
N THR A 108 -8.13 15.62 44.47
CA THR A 108 -7.96 14.51 43.49
C THR A 108 -9.25 13.77 43.17
N SER A 109 -10.24 13.86 44.07
CA SER A 109 -11.56 13.24 43.89
C SER A 109 -12.61 14.16 43.27
N ASP A 110 -12.29 15.48 43.09
CA ASP A 110 -13.23 16.43 42.49
C ASP A 110 -13.25 16.28 40.98
N ALA A 111 -14.32 15.69 40.46
CA ALA A 111 -14.53 15.46 39.04
C ALA A 111 -14.59 16.75 38.21
N ALA A 112 -14.94 17.90 38.84
CA ALA A 112 -14.97 19.20 38.18
C ALA A 112 -13.55 19.72 37.81
N GLN A 113 -12.50 19.23 38.48
CA GLN A 113 -11.12 19.67 38.33
C GLN A 113 -10.27 18.76 37.47
N GLN A 114 -10.88 17.74 36.81
CA GLN A 114 -10.14 16.73 36.03
C GLN A 114 -10.25 16.99 34.53
N PHE A 115 -9.08 17.19 33.89
CA PHE A 115 -8.97 17.46 32.47
C PHE A 115 -8.03 16.47 31.82
N ARG A 116 -8.45 15.92 30.67
CA ARG A 116 -7.55 15.18 29.79
C ARG A 116 -6.85 16.15 28.84
N LEU A 117 -5.55 16.03 28.71
CA LEU A 117 -4.78 16.71 27.68
C LEU A 117 -4.73 15.84 26.43
N GLU A 118 -5.42 16.28 25.37
CA GLU A 118 -5.42 15.64 24.06
C GLU A 118 -4.44 16.36 23.15
N ARG A 119 -3.37 15.69 22.74
CA ARG A 119 -2.36 16.29 21.85
C ARG A 119 -2.93 16.45 20.45
N MET A 120 -2.72 17.62 19.81
CA MET A 120 -3.34 17.96 18.52
C MET A 120 -2.52 17.53 17.30
N ALA A 121 -1.22 17.27 17.46
CA ALA A 121 -0.32 16.80 16.40
C ALA A 121 0.83 15.99 16.99
N ALA A 122 1.40 15.10 16.20
CA ALA A 122 2.52 14.24 16.60
C ALA A 122 3.78 15.03 17.01
N SER A 123 3.94 16.25 16.54
CA SER A 123 4.99 17.18 16.92
C SER A 123 4.40 18.55 17.29
N GLY A 124 4.73 19.04 18.46
CA GLY A 124 4.31 20.38 18.90
C GLY A 124 3.67 20.41 20.29
N ASN A 125 3.51 21.59 20.82
CA ASN A 125 2.99 21.86 22.17
C ASN A 125 1.50 22.25 22.13
N ARG A 126 0.73 21.75 21.15
CA ARG A 126 -0.69 22.05 20.99
C ARG A 126 -1.54 20.94 21.58
N PHE A 127 -2.49 21.32 22.43
CA PHE A 127 -3.36 20.41 23.14
C PHE A 127 -4.80 20.92 23.13
N ARG A 128 -5.72 20.01 23.27
CA ARG A 128 -7.09 20.26 23.68
C ARG A 128 -7.22 19.86 25.13
N LEU A 129 -7.90 20.69 25.93
CA LEU A 129 -8.20 20.40 27.31
C LEU A 129 -9.65 19.91 27.38
N ARG A 130 -9.84 18.61 27.62
CA ARG A 130 -11.15 17.98 27.72
C ARG A 130 -11.50 17.76 29.20
N HIS A 131 -12.59 18.33 29.66
CA HIS A 131 -13.14 18.08 30.99
C HIS A 131 -13.70 16.65 31.06
N LEU A 132 -13.20 15.85 31.99
CA LEU A 132 -13.48 14.39 32.00
C LEU A 132 -14.95 14.09 32.29
N ALA A 133 -15.55 14.74 33.31
CA ALA A 133 -16.90 14.43 33.75
C ALA A 133 -17.99 14.80 32.73
N SER A 134 -17.86 15.96 32.06
CA SER A 134 -18.85 16.41 31.07
C SER A 134 -18.52 16.01 29.63
N ASN A 135 -17.33 15.51 29.36
CA ASN A 135 -16.82 15.24 28.01
C ASN A 135 -16.85 16.45 27.07
N ARG A 136 -16.71 17.66 27.62
CA ARG A 136 -16.68 18.97 26.92
C ARG A 136 -15.25 19.51 26.87
N CYS A 137 -14.97 20.35 25.87
CA CYS A 137 -13.65 20.97 25.68
C CYS A 137 -13.61 22.39 26.22
N VAL A 138 -12.46 22.80 26.77
CA VAL A 138 -12.21 24.20 27.18
C VAL A 138 -12.18 25.06 25.92
N ASP A 139 -13.07 26.04 25.87
CA ASP A 139 -13.46 26.83 24.71
C ASP A 139 -13.49 28.33 25.03
N VAL A 140 -13.04 29.17 24.10
CA VAL A 140 -13.23 30.59 24.16
C VAL A 140 -14.58 30.98 23.57
N SER A 141 -15.46 31.53 24.37
CA SER A 141 -16.84 31.86 24.03
C SER A 141 -16.97 32.67 22.73
N GLY A 142 -17.91 32.26 21.89
CA GLY A 142 -18.23 32.93 20.64
C GLY A 142 -17.09 32.96 19.63
N ASN A 143 -16.09 32.04 19.75
CA ASN A 143 -14.91 31.98 18.87
C ASN A 143 -14.18 33.37 18.82
N SER A 144 -14.20 34.09 19.93
CA SER A 144 -13.71 35.48 20.05
C SER A 144 -12.19 35.55 19.93
N THR A 145 -11.70 36.65 19.34
CA THR A 145 -10.29 37.05 19.32
C THR A 145 -9.99 38.25 20.22
N ARG A 146 -10.96 38.70 21.02
CA ARG A 146 -10.84 39.89 21.89
C ARG A 146 -10.33 39.49 23.26
N THR A 147 -9.57 40.38 23.89
CA THR A 147 -9.21 40.29 25.32
C THR A 147 -10.46 40.37 26.20
N GLY A 148 -10.43 39.67 27.34
CA GLY A 148 -11.56 39.60 28.27
C GLY A 148 -12.68 38.63 27.83
N ALA A 149 -12.55 37.95 26.70
CA ALA A 149 -13.56 36.95 26.30
C ALA A 149 -13.56 35.77 27.28
N LEU A 150 -14.78 35.38 27.71
CA LEU A 150 -15.00 34.33 28.70
C LEU A 150 -14.56 32.95 28.17
N VAL A 151 -14.05 32.13 29.08
CA VAL A 151 -13.73 30.74 28.81
C VAL A 151 -14.74 29.82 29.47
N HIS A 152 -15.22 28.84 28.75
CA HIS A 152 -16.25 27.90 29.16
C HIS A 152 -15.98 26.48 28.62
N LEU A 153 -16.83 25.55 28.92
CA LEU A 153 -16.87 24.22 28.34
C LEU A 153 -17.89 24.18 27.20
N TRP A 154 -17.50 23.64 26.06
CA TRP A 154 -18.34 23.50 24.86
C TRP A 154 -18.20 22.16 24.22
N THR A 155 -19.16 21.72 23.39
CA THR A 155 -19.03 20.55 22.56
C THR A 155 -17.71 20.61 21.79
N CYS A 156 -16.89 19.53 21.87
CA CYS A 156 -15.59 19.47 21.21
C CYS A 156 -15.77 19.52 19.69
N GLN A 157 -15.19 20.53 19.05
CA GLN A 157 -15.27 20.76 17.62
C GLN A 157 -14.20 19.96 16.87
N SER A 158 -14.28 19.92 15.52
CA SER A 158 -13.21 19.30 14.73
C SER A 158 -11.88 20.03 14.91
N LEU A 159 -10.78 19.35 14.67
CA LEU A 159 -9.42 19.89 14.87
C LEU A 159 -9.11 21.07 13.94
N THR A 160 -9.76 21.14 12.79
CA THR A 160 -9.57 22.19 11.79
C THR A 160 -10.48 23.40 11.98
N SER A 161 -11.65 23.22 12.59
CA SER A 161 -12.62 24.30 12.85
C SER A 161 -12.59 24.85 14.28
N GLY A 162 -12.12 24.06 15.24
CA GLY A 162 -12.11 24.38 16.67
C GLY A 162 -10.86 25.12 17.15
N LEU A 163 -10.37 26.13 16.43
CA LEU A 163 -9.13 26.84 16.80
C LEU A 163 -9.21 27.56 18.15
N ASN A 164 -10.41 27.88 18.64
CA ASN A 164 -10.68 28.46 19.95
C ASN A 164 -10.70 27.44 21.11
N GLN A 165 -10.56 26.13 20.78
CA GLN A 165 -10.42 25.03 21.73
C GLN A 165 -9.01 24.43 21.75
N ASN A 166 -8.11 24.98 20.94
CA ASN A 166 -6.75 24.46 20.75
C ASN A 166 -5.79 25.38 21.55
N TRP A 167 -5.02 24.78 22.47
CA TRP A 167 -4.15 25.46 23.40
C TRP A 167 -2.70 25.09 23.21
N THR A 168 -1.81 26.06 23.10
CA THR A 168 -0.36 25.85 23.13
C THR A 168 0.11 25.83 24.57
N LEU A 169 0.75 24.75 25.00
CA LEU A 169 1.30 24.55 26.34
C LEU A 169 2.82 24.41 26.25
N ALA A 170 3.56 25.49 26.35
CA ALA A 170 5.01 25.52 26.15
C ALA A 170 5.76 24.60 27.15
N GLY A 171 5.33 24.55 28.40
CA GLY A 171 5.92 23.71 29.44
C GLY A 171 5.70 22.22 29.24
N ALA A 172 4.77 21.81 28.37
CA ALA A 172 4.50 20.40 28.08
C ALA A 172 5.64 19.69 27.35
N ALA A 173 6.55 20.40 26.70
CA ALA A 173 7.66 19.82 25.95
C ALA A 173 8.62 18.97 26.83
N GLY A 174 8.71 19.28 28.12
CA GLY A 174 9.56 18.53 29.08
C GLY A 174 8.82 17.49 29.91
N ALA A 175 7.50 17.41 29.83
CA ALA A 175 6.67 16.65 30.77
C ALA A 175 6.48 15.18 30.37
N GLY A 176 7.09 14.71 29.28
CA GLY A 176 7.04 13.29 28.88
C GLY A 176 5.61 12.82 28.54
N PHE A 177 4.81 13.66 27.87
CA PHE A 177 3.49 13.25 27.39
C PHE A 177 3.59 11.99 26.58
N GLY A 178 2.96 10.95 27.13
CA GLY A 178 2.80 9.62 26.58
C GLY A 178 3.75 9.31 25.46
N SER A 179 4.92 8.80 25.80
CA SER A 179 5.69 8.10 24.80
C SER A 179 5.15 6.68 24.70
N GLY A 180 4.00 6.52 24.08
CA GLY A 180 4.04 5.87 22.81
C GLY A 180 5.09 6.65 22.05
N THR A 181 6.21 6.08 21.70
CA THR A 181 7.24 6.79 20.97
C THR A 181 6.50 7.42 19.81
N PRO A 182 6.39 8.79 19.72
CA PRO A 182 5.72 9.38 18.58
C PRO A 182 6.43 8.75 17.40
N VAL A 183 5.65 8.19 16.46
CA VAL A 183 6.23 7.63 15.25
C VAL A 183 7.21 8.67 14.77
N SER A 184 8.51 8.41 14.92
CA SER A 184 9.50 9.43 14.55
C SER A 184 9.26 9.74 13.08
N VAL A 185 9.45 10.97 12.65
CA VAL A 185 9.30 11.32 11.22
C VAL A 185 10.06 10.31 10.37
N ALA A 186 11.22 9.87 10.82
CA ALA A 186 12.01 8.81 10.17
C ALA A 186 11.28 7.45 10.12
N GLN A 187 10.55 7.04 11.18
CA GLN A 187 9.77 5.78 11.16
C GLN A 187 8.57 5.88 10.23
N ALA A 188 7.83 7.00 10.27
CA ALA A 188 6.70 7.23 9.38
C ALA A 188 7.13 7.25 7.90
N ASP A 189 8.24 7.92 7.60
CA ASP A 189 8.76 8.00 6.24
C ASP A 189 9.32 6.65 5.76
N ALA A 190 9.96 5.87 6.62
CA ALA A 190 10.40 4.51 6.32
C ALA A 190 9.19 3.59 6.07
N ALA A 191 8.14 3.67 6.87
CA ALA A 191 6.91 2.90 6.66
C ALA A 191 6.22 3.30 5.35
N ARG A 192 6.14 4.61 5.03
CA ARG A 192 5.58 5.11 3.77
C ARG A 192 6.38 4.64 2.56
N PHE A 193 7.70 4.68 2.64
CA PHE A 193 8.56 4.13 1.59
C PHE A 193 8.27 2.65 1.36
N LEU A 194 8.15 1.85 2.41
CA LEU A 194 7.87 0.43 2.32
C LEU A 194 6.45 0.13 1.79
N GLN A 195 5.46 1.00 2.04
CA GLN A 195 4.14 0.87 1.40
C GLN A 195 4.21 1.01 -0.13
N GLN A 196 5.15 1.81 -0.63
CA GLN A 196 5.36 2.01 -2.07
C GLN A 196 6.20 0.88 -2.68
N ALA A 197 7.24 0.45 -1.98
CA ALA A 197 8.28 -0.45 -2.47
C ALA A 197 8.02 -1.94 -2.21
N THR A 198 7.04 -2.29 -1.37
CA THR A 198 6.74 -3.67 -0.94
C THR A 198 5.24 -3.95 -0.94
N PHE A 199 4.84 -5.15 -0.54
CA PHE A 199 3.44 -5.50 -0.27
C PHE A 199 2.94 -5.04 1.10
N GLY A 200 3.69 -4.24 1.82
CA GLY A 200 3.35 -3.65 3.11
C GLY A 200 4.54 -3.64 4.06
N PRO A 201 4.63 -2.64 4.94
CA PRO A 201 5.71 -2.53 5.91
C PRO A 201 5.60 -3.60 7.00
N THR A 202 6.74 -3.99 7.55
CA THR A 202 6.84 -4.72 8.81
C THR A 202 7.69 -3.91 9.78
N ALA A 203 7.54 -4.13 11.10
CA ALA A 203 8.36 -3.45 12.10
C ALA A 203 9.87 -3.68 11.87
N THR A 204 10.26 -4.89 11.46
CA THR A 204 11.64 -5.24 11.15
C THR A 204 12.16 -4.45 9.95
N GLU A 205 11.41 -4.39 8.85
CA GLU A 205 11.83 -3.66 7.65
C GLU A 205 11.84 -2.14 7.85
N ILE A 206 10.91 -1.58 8.65
CA ILE A 206 10.96 -0.17 9.05
C ILE A 206 12.29 0.14 9.73
N ASN A 207 12.67 -0.65 10.74
CA ASN A 207 13.94 -0.47 11.44
C ASN A 207 15.14 -0.65 10.51
N ARG A 208 15.05 -1.58 9.57
CA ARG A 208 16.10 -1.84 8.57
C ARG A 208 16.29 -0.65 7.63
N VAL A 209 15.21 -0.08 7.09
CA VAL A 209 15.27 1.14 6.28
C VAL A 209 15.83 2.32 7.08
N MET A 210 15.41 2.48 8.34
CA MET A 210 15.94 3.55 9.20
C MET A 210 17.44 3.42 9.46
N SER A 211 17.95 2.19 9.59
CA SER A 211 19.35 1.94 9.90
C SER A 211 20.27 2.08 8.70
N MET A 212 19.85 1.66 7.50
CA MET A 212 20.71 1.63 6.32
C MET A 212 20.39 2.73 5.29
N GLY A 213 19.23 3.37 5.38
CA GLY A 213 18.74 4.37 4.43
C GLY A 213 18.10 3.76 3.17
N TYR A 214 17.36 4.59 2.43
CA TYR A 214 16.57 4.14 1.27
C TYR A 214 17.44 3.56 0.15
N GLU A 215 18.53 4.26 -0.20
CA GLU A 215 19.41 3.86 -1.32
C GLU A 215 20.09 2.52 -1.08
N ALA A 216 20.61 2.30 0.13
CA ALA A 216 21.23 1.04 0.48
C ALA A 216 20.20 -0.08 0.55
N TRP A 217 18.98 0.19 1.06
CA TRP A 217 17.89 -0.78 1.08
C TRP A 217 17.45 -1.18 -0.34
N ILE A 218 17.28 -0.23 -1.26
CA ILE A 218 16.96 -0.52 -2.67
C ILE A 218 18.06 -1.39 -3.30
N SER A 219 19.32 -1.05 -3.08
CA SER A 219 20.46 -1.80 -3.61
C SER A 219 20.53 -3.23 -3.06
N ASP A 220 20.24 -3.42 -1.77
CA ASP A 220 20.11 -4.74 -1.16
C ASP A 220 18.96 -5.54 -1.79
N GLN A 221 17.81 -4.92 -2.01
CA GLN A 221 16.66 -5.58 -2.64
C GLN A 221 16.95 -5.99 -4.10
N PHE A 222 17.68 -5.20 -4.85
CA PHE A 222 18.10 -5.58 -6.21
C PHE A 222 19.04 -6.80 -6.22
N ALA A 223 19.87 -6.95 -5.19
CA ALA A 223 20.81 -8.05 -5.05
C ALA A 223 20.17 -9.36 -4.53
N ARG A 224 18.95 -9.30 -4.00
CA ARG A 224 18.26 -10.48 -3.47
C ARG A 224 17.96 -11.49 -4.55
N PRO A 225 18.15 -12.80 -4.29
CA PRO A 225 17.69 -13.86 -5.20
C PRO A 225 16.19 -13.75 -5.48
N ALA A 226 15.79 -14.03 -6.70
CA ALA A 226 14.38 -14.01 -7.09
C ALA A 226 13.61 -15.18 -6.46
N THR A 227 12.47 -14.89 -5.85
CA THR A 227 11.49 -15.89 -5.44
C THR A 227 10.64 -16.24 -6.67
N LEU A 228 10.88 -17.40 -7.28
CA LEU A 228 10.20 -17.84 -8.50
C LEU A 228 8.90 -18.55 -8.17
N HIS A 229 7.85 -18.20 -8.92
CA HIS A 229 6.49 -18.72 -8.73
C HIS A 229 6.33 -20.12 -9.35
N PHE A 230 6.86 -20.38 -10.54
CA PHE A 230 6.68 -21.66 -11.23
C PHE A 230 7.29 -22.84 -10.44
N PRO A 231 8.57 -22.82 -10.02
CA PRO A 231 9.12 -23.90 -9.21
C PRO A 231 8.39 -24.09 -7.87
N LEU A 232 7.96 -22.99 -7.24
CA LEU A 232 7.20 -23.03 -5.99
C LEU A 232 5.82 -23.65 -6.22
N HIS A 233 5.11 -23.24 -7.27
CA HIS A 233 3.82 -23.80 -7.67
C HIS A 233 3.93 -25.29 -7.95
N GLN A 234 4.94 -25.73 -8.72
CA GLN A 234 5.20 -27.15 -8.96
C GLN A 234 5.41 -27.92 -7.66
N SER A 235 6.24 -27.39 -6.78
CA SER A 235 6.51 -28.03 -5.49
C SER A 235 5.25 -28.21 -4.65
N ILE A 236 4.41 -27.14 -4.55
CA ILE A 236 3.15 -27.19 -3.82
C ILE A 236 2.18 -28.18 -4.48
N HIS A 237 2.08 -28.15 -5.80
CA HIS A 237 1.20 -29.07 -6.54
C HIS A 237 1.61 -30.52 -6.34
N ASN A 238 2.89 -30.85 -6.45
CA ASN A 238 3.43 -32.20 -6.26
C ASN A 238 3.15 -32.76 -4.86
N GLU A 239 3.11 -31.93 -3.83
CA GLU A 239 2.71 -32.33 -2.48
C GLU A 239 1.23 -32.74 -2.41
N LEU A 240 0.38 -32.23 -3.33
CA LEU A 240 -1.05 -32.54 -3.39
C LEU A 240 -1.38 -33.74 -4.30
N VAL A 241 -0.52 -34.03 -5.30
CA VAL A 241 -0.75 -35.10 -6.31
C VAL A 241 -1.22 -36.43 -5.68
N PRO A 242 -0.65 -36.95 -4.57
CA PRO A 242 -1.09 -38.20 -3.96
C PRO A 242 -2.55 -38.20 -3.51
N TYR A 243 -3.16 -37.03 -3.34
CA TYR A 243 -4.54 -36.86 -2.83
C TYR A 243 -5.54 -36.52 -3.95
N LEU A 244 -5.05 -36.34 -5.19
CA LEU A 244 -5.87 -35.97 -6.34
C LEU A 244 -6.34 -37.23 -7.07
N SER A 245 -7.67 -37.42 -7.14
CA SER A 245 -8.26 -38.59 -7.80
C SER A 245 -8.28 -38.49 -9.33
N ARG A 246 -8.50 -37.26 -9.85
CA ARG A 246 -8.61 -37.04 -11.30
C ARG A 246 -7.24 -36.85 -11.94
N GLU A 247 -7.08 -37.39 -13.14
CA GLU A 247 -5.83 -37.24 -13.90
C GLU A 247 -5.55 -35.80 -14.29
N ASP A 248 -6.57 -35.05 -14.73
CA ASP A 248 -6.45 -33.64 -15.05
C ASP A 248 -5.97 -32.79 -13.85
N ASP A 249 -6.43 -33.12 -12.65
CA ASP A 249 -6.00 -32.46 -11.43
C ASP A 249 -4.53 -32.77 -11.12
N ARG A 250 -4.09 -34.02 -11.27
CA ARG A 250 -2.68 -34.42 -11.10
C ARG A 250 -1.76 -33.76 -12.12
N ASN A 251 -2.24 -33.57 -13.34
CA ASN A 251 -1.50 -32.95 -14.43
C ASN A 251 -1.66 -31.42 -14.52
N CYS A 252 -2.37 -30.81 -13.59
CA CYS A 252 -2.60 -29.35 -13.54
C CYS A 252 -3.32 -28.80 -14.78
N LYS A 253 -4.15 -29.62 -15.43
CA LYS A 253 -4.83 -29.32 -16.68
C LYS A 253 -6.30 -28.96 -16.42
N PHE A 254 -6.74 -27.74 -16.73
CA PHE A 254 -8.08 -27.20 -16.38
C PHE A 254 -8.50 -27.51 -14.94
N SER A 255 -7.55 -27.56 -14.04
CA SER A 255 -7.71 -28.10 -12.71
C SER A 255 -7.99 -27.01 -11.70
N TRP A 256 -9.12 -27.10 -10.99
CA TRP A 256 -9.44 -26.21 -9.89
C TRP A 256 -8.38 -26.26 -8.76
N PRO A 257 -7.91 -27.44 -8.32
CA PRO A 257 -6.80 -27.52 -7.37
C PRO A 257 -5.56 -26.77 -7.80
N CYS A 258 -5.19 -26.85 -9.07
CA CYS A 258 -4.02 -26.16 -9.61
C CYS A 258 -4.20 -24.65 -9.66
N HIS A 259 -5.37 -24.17 -10.02
CA HIS A 259 -5.73 -22.75 -9.92
C HIS A 259 -5.57 -22.23 -8.49
N LEU A 260 -6.04 -22.99 -7.49
CA LEU A 260 -5.89 -22.62 -6.09
C LEU A 260 -4.43 -22.56 -5.63
N THR A 261 -3.61 -23.57 -6.03
CA THR A 261 -2.19 -23.60 -5.66
C THR A 261 -1.39 -22.49 -6.32
N ARG A 262 -1.77 -22.02 -7.52
CA ARG A 262 -1.18 -20.83 -8.14
C ARG A 262 -1.42 -19.58 -7.28
N HIS A 263 -2.63 -19.40 -6.80
CA HIS A 263 -2.95 -18.27 -5.92
C HIS A 263 -2.21 -18.37 -4.58
N ASP A 264 -2.18 -19.56 -3.97
CA ASP A 264 -1.44 -19.80 -2.72
C ASP A 264 0.06 -19.50 -2.90
N THR A 265 0.64 -19.85 -4.04
CA THR A 265 2.03 -19.53 -4.43
C THR A 265 2.28 -18.02 -4.45
N TRP A 266 1.39 -17.27 -5.11
CA TRP A 266 1.53 -15.82 -5.17
C TRP A 266 1.44 -15.16 -3.78
N TRP A 267 0.48 -15.59 -2.95
CA TRP A 267 0.36 -15.08 -1.59
C TRP A 267 1.60 -15.38 -0.75
N PHE A 268 2.16 -16.59 -0.90
CA PHE A 268 3.40 -16.94 -0.22
C PHE A 268 4.56 -16.02 -0.63
N ALA A 269 4.78 -15.82 -1.92
CA ALA A 269 5.83 -14.93 -2.42
C ALA A 269 5.61 -13.46 -2.00
N ALA A 270 4.38 -12.96 -2.11
CA ALA A 270 4.05 -11.58 -1.73
C ALA A 270 4.25 -11.29 -0.24
N VAL A 271 3.95 -12.25 0.65
CA VAL A 271 4.03 -12.04 2.11
C VAL A 271 5.39 -12.41 2.67
N HIS A 272 5.99 -13.52 2.22
CA HIS A 272 7.21 -14.09 2.80
C HIS A 272 8.45 -13.95 1.91
N GLY A 273 8.31 -13.63 0.62
CA GLY A 273 9.46 -13.41 -0.26
C GLY A 273 10.39 -12.33 0.30
N GLU A 274 11.69 -12.60 0.32
CA GLU A 274 12.69 -11.64 0.79
C GLU A 274 13.02 -10.57 -0.25
N ASP A 275 12.74 -10.83 -1.52
CA ASP A 275 12.91 -9.98 -2.69
C ASP A 275 11.68 -9.07 -2.94
N GLN A 276 11.19 -8.44 -1.87
CA GLN A 276 9.94 -7.69 -1.85
C GLN A 276 9.80 -6.64 -2.95
N LEU A 277 10.86 -5.89 -3.20
CA LEU A 277 10.84 -4.86 -4.26
C LEU A 277 10.68 -5.49 -5.64
N ARG A 278 11.37 -6.59 -5.91
CA ARG A 278 11.26 -7.36 -7.15
C ARG A 278 9.83 -7.87 -7.35
N GLN A 279 9.26 -8.50 -6.35
CA GLN A 279 7.89 -9.00 -6.37
C GLN A 279 6.86 -7.87 -6.57
N ARG A 280 7.07 -6.74 -5.92
CA ARG A 280 6.19 -5.56 -6.05
C ARG A 280 6.25 -4.92 -7.43
N VAL A 281 7.45 -4.89 -8.03
CA VAL A 281 7.65 -4.43 -9.42
C VAL A 281 7.01 -5.42 -10.41
N ALA A 282 7.21 -6.73 -10.23
CA ALA A 282 6.56 -7.75 -11.05
C ALA A 282 5.02 -7.63 -11.01
N PHE A 283 4.45 -7.39 -9.82
CA PHE A 283 3.01 -7.13 -9.68
C PHE A 283 2.57 -5.85 -10.41
N ALA A 284 3.36 -4.79 -10.38
CA ALA A 284 3.07 -3.57 -11.14
C ALA A 284 3.13 -3.83 -12.65
N LEU A 285 4.12 -4.60 -13.12
CA LEU A 285 4.29 -4.96 -14.53
C LEU A 285 3.17 -5.88 -15.03
N SER A 286 2.68 -6.83 -14.22
CA SER A 286 1.57 -7.71 -14.56
C SER A 286 0.25 -6.98 -14.83
N GLN A 287 0.16 -5.72 -14.44
CA GLN A 287 -1.02 -4.91 -14.64
C GLN A 287 -1.06 -4.16 -15.98
N PHE A 288 0.01 -4.23 -16.77
CA PHE A 288 0.01 -3.76 -18.15
C PHE A 288 0.60 -4.78 -19.15
N PHE A 289 1.43 -5.74 -18.73
CA PHE A 289 1.71 -6.96 -19.48
C PHE A 289 0.66 -8.03 -19.12
N VAL A 290 -0.56 -7.80 -19.53
CA VAL A 290 -1.72 -8.56 -19.05
C VAL A 290 -1.87 -9.87 -19.83
N ILE A 291 -1.94 -10.98 -19.09
CA ILE A 291 -2.65 -12.20 -19.48
C ILE A 291 -3.67 -12.54 -18.39
N SER A 292 -4.68 -13.34 -18.71
CA SER A 292 -5.74 -13.66 -17.74
C SER A 292 -6.20 -15.09 -17.84
N ASP A 293 -6.32 -15.76 -16.68
CA ASP A 293 -6.92 -17.09 -16.57
C ASP A 293 -8.44 -17.10 -16.79
N GLN A 294 -9.06 -15.91 -16.88
CA GLN A 294 -10.47 -15.78 -17.28
C GLN A 294 -10.67 -15.99 -18.79
N SER A 295 -9.57 -16.05 -19.55
CA SER A 295 -9.60 -16.46 -20.95
C SER A 295 -9.46 -17.97 -21.05
N ASP A 296 -10.38 -18.65 -21.73
CA ASP A 296 -10.35 -20.08 -21.99
C ASP A 296 -9.03 -20.50 -22.67
N ASN A 297 -8.47 -19.60 -23.45
CA ASN A 297 -7.20 -19.83 -24.15
C ASN A 297 -5.97 -19.88 -23.23
N VAL A 298 -6.00 -19.27 -22.05
CA VAL A 298 -4.89 -19.16 -21.09
C VAL A 298 -5.12 -19.98 -19.84
N GLY A 299 -6.37 -20.05 -19.37
CA GLY A 299 -6.76 -20.75 -18.13
C GLY A 299 -6.47 -22.25 -18.14
N TYR A 300 -6.11 -22.81 -19.31
CA TYR A 300 -5.78 -24.21 -19.52
C TYR A 300 -4.62 -24.71 -18.65
N SER A 301 -3.54 -23.92 -18.50
CA SER A 301 -2.36 -24.31 -17.73
C SER A 301 -1.99 -23.28 -16.68
N GLN A 302 -2.37 -23.53 -15.44
CA GLN A 302 -2.08 -22.66 -14.31
C GLN A 302 -0.58 -22.59 -13.97
N GLN A 303 0.17 -23.67 -14.24
CA GLN A 303 1.61 -23.69 -14.06
C GLN A 303 2.33 -22.80 -15.08
N ALA A 304 1.88 -22.78 -16.32
CA ALA A 304 2.43 -21.86 -17.33
C ALA A 304 2.13 -20.39 -17.02
N ILE A 305 0.99 -20.09 -16.38
CA ILE A 305 0.71 -18.72 -15.88
C ILE A 305 1.72 -18.32 -14.80
N SER A 306 2.12 -19.24 -13.92
CA SER A 306 3.18 -18.98 -12.95
C SER A 306 4.54 -18.72 -13.62
N ASP A 307 4.86 -19.45 -14.66
CA ASP A 307 6.07 -19.23 -15.47
C ASP A 307 6.04 -17.87 -16.19
N PHE A 308 4.92 -17.51 -16.79
CA PHE A 308 4.77 -16.15 -17.35
C PHE A 308 4.98 -15.06 -16.30
N TYR A 309 4.47 -15.25 -15.10
CA TYR A 309 4.71 -14.30 -14.02
C TYR A 309 6.20 -14.22 -13.65
N ASP A 310 6.92 -15.34 -13.73
CA ASP A 310 8.37 -15.38 -13.49
C ASP A 310 9.16 -14.61 -14.56
N ILE A 311 8.67 -14.48 -15.79
CA ILE A 311 9.27 -13.55 -16.78
C ILE A 311 9.32 -12.12 -16.20
N LEU A 312 8.23 -11.68 -15.56
CA LEU A 312 8.15 -10.35 -14.95
C LEU A 312 9.05 -10.24 -13.70
N VAL A 313 9.15 -11.30 -12.91
CA VAL A 313 10.02 -11.37 -11.72
C VAL A 313 11.49 -11.31 -12.12
N VAL A 314 11.90 -12.07 -13.13
CA VAL A 314 13.30 -12.17 -13.57
C VAL A 314 13.74 -10.93 -14.32
N HIS A 315 12.95 -10.50 -15.31
CA HIS A 315 13.34 -9.45 -16.25
C HIS A 315 12.83 -8.05 -15.84
N GLY A 316 11.91 -7.95 -14.88
CA GLY A 316 11.32 -6.67 -14.44
C GLY A 316 12.31 -5.69 -13.79
N LEU A 317 13.47 -6.15 -13.34
CA LEU A 317 14.60 -5.34 -12.88
C LEU A 317 15.82 -5.42 -13.81
N GLY A 318 15.65 -5.95 -15.02
CA GLY A 318 16.68 -6.00 -16.07
C GLY A 318 16.58 -4.84 -17.05
N ASN A 319 16.76 -5.15 -18.35
CA ASN A 319 16.54 -4.19 -19.41
C ASN A 319 15.14 -4.34 -20.01
N TYR A 320 14.45 -3.23 -20.20
CA TYR A 320 13.06 -3.23 -20.73
C TYR A 320 12.95 -3.85 -22.13
N ARG A 321 13.97 -3.70 -22.97
CA ARG A 321 13.99 -4.34 -24.30
C ARG A 321 13.96 -5.87 -24.22
N THR A 322 14.75 -6.42 -23.28
CA THR A 322 14.75 -7.86 -23.00
C THR A 322 13.41 -8.31 -22.42
N LEU A 323 12.87 -7.58 -21.45
CA LEU A 323 11.55 -7.87 -20.88
C LEU A 323 10.46 -7.90 -21.98
N LEU A 324 10.46 -6.91 -22.87
CA LEU A 324 9.50 -6.85 -23.99
C LEU A 324 9.64 -8.04 -24.93
N GLU A 325 10.86 -8.52 -25.21
CA GLU A 325 11.10 -9.71 -26.04
C GLU A 325 10.61 -10.98 -25.36
N GLU A 326 10.94 -11.20 -24.10
CA GLU A 326 10.55 -12.40 -23.36
C GLU A 326 9.01 -12.49 -23.21
N VAL A 327 8.34 -11.36 -22.93
CA VAL A 327 6.87 -11.29 -22.92
C VAL A 327 6.29 -11.59 -24.29
N THR A 328 6.86 -11.04 -25.37
CA THR A 328 6.41 -11.24 -26.75
C THR A 328 6.53 -12.72 -27.16
N LEU A 329 7.62 -13.38 -26.78
CA LEU A 329 7.90 -14.76 -27.14
C LEU A 329 7.22 -15.80 -26.23
N SER A 330 6.59 -15.37 -25.14
CA SER A 330 5.82 -16.28 -24.30
C SER A 330 4.64 -16.89 -25.06
N PRO A 331 4.50 -18.22 -25.09
CA PRO A 331 3.35 -18.88 -25.73
C PRO A 331 2.01 -18.44 -25.14
N LEU A 332 1.95 -18.14 -23.82
CA LEU A 332 0.71 -17.68 -23.19
C LEU A 332 0.31 -16.27 -23.65
N MET A 333 1.28 -15.36 -23.82
CA MET A 333 1.03 -14.05 -24.40
C MET A 333 0.63 -14.19 -25.88
N GLY A 334 1.34 -15.03 -26.64
CA GLY A 334 0.99 -15.34 -28.02
C GLY A 334 -0.40 -15.93 -28.16
N ARG A 335 -0.81 -16.78 -27.23
CA ARG A 335 -2.16 -17.36 -27.18
C ARG A 335 -3.23 -16.34 -26.79
N TYR A 336 -2.93 -15.49 -25.82
CA TYR A 336 -3.86 -14.49 -25.31
C TYR A 336 -4.19 -13.40 -26.32
N LEU A 337 -3.19 -12.99 -27.13
CA LEU A 337 -3.33 -11.88 -28.08
C LEU A 337 -3.21 -12.30 -29.57
N GLY A 338 -3.23 -13.59 -29.88
CA GLY A 338 -3.34 -14.08 -31.25
C GLY A 338 -2.02 -14.11 -32.05
N MET A 339 -0.84 -13.96 -31.43
CA MET A 339 0.44 -14.07 -32.12
C MET A 339 0.82 -15.54 -32.36
N LEU A 340 0.47 -16.44 -31.44
CA LEU A 340 0.74 -17.86 -31.59
C LEU A 340 -0.03 -18.42 -32.77
N GLN A 341 0.66 -19.12 -33.71
CA GLN A 341 0.08 -19.68 -34.92
C GLN A 341 -0.56 -18.64 -35.86
N ASN A 342 -0.16 -17.39 -35.75
CA ASN A 342 -0.52 -16.34 -36.69
C ASN A 342 0.27 -16.55 -38.00
N ALA A 343 -0.44 -16.81 -39.11
CA ALA A 343 0.19 -17.10 -40.40
C ALA A 343 0.17 -15.87 -41.30
N LYS A 344 1.12 -15.80 -42.23
CA LYS A 344 1.09 -14.82 -43.34
C LYS A 344 -0.20 -14.93 -44.15
N ALA A 345 -0.54 -13.88 -44.87
CA ALA A 345 -1.71 -13.83 -45.75
C ALA A 345 -1.80 -15.04 -46.70
N ASN A 346 -2.99 -15.59 -46.82
CA ASN A 346 -3.31 -16.66 -47.78
C ASN A 346 -4.50 -16.24 -48.64
N PRO A 347 -4.28 -15.66 -49.84
CA PRO A 347 -5.36 -15.20 -50.71
C PRO A 347 -6.31 -16.32 -51.14
N ALA A 348 -5.82 -17.57 -51.22
CA ALA A 348 -6.68 -18.72 -51.63
C ALA A 348 -7.71 -19.08 -50.52
N GLN A 349 -7.46 -18.72 -49.28
CA GLN A 349 -8.33 -18.94 -48.14
C GLN A 349 -8.98 -17.61 -47.63
N ASN A 350 -8.65 -16.50 -48.26
CA ASN A 350 -9.07 -15.15 -47.86
C ASN A 350 -8.73 -14.86 -46.36
N THR A 351 -7.51 -15.20 -45.94
CA THR A 351 -7.02 -14.96 -44.61
C THR A 351 -5.89 -13.95 -44.62
N GLU A 352 -5.91 -13.04 -43.62
CA GLU A 352 -4.88 -12.02 -43.35
C GLU A 352 -4.24 -12.28 -41.99
N PRO A 353 -3.04 -11.75 -41.72
CA PRO A 353 -2.42 -11.83 -40.41
C PRO A 353 -3.31 -11.19 -39.33
N ASP A 354 -3.39 -11.84 -38.15
CA ASP A 354 -4.07 -11.27 -36.99
C ASP A 354 -3.32 -10.01 -36.49
N GLU A 355 -4.05 -8.91 -36.38
CA GLU A 355 -3.53 -7.61 -35.97
C GLU A 355 -3.53 -7.37 -34.43
N ASN A 356 -4.15 -8.27 -33.65
CA ASN A 356 -4.43 -8.01 -32.24
C ASN A 356 -3.13 -7.81 -31.45
N PHE A 357 -2.17 -8.73 -31.55
CA PHE A 357 -0.88 -8.59 -30.85
C PHE A 357 -0.13 -7.32 -31.31
N ALA A 358 -0.13 -7.02 -32.62
CA ALA A 358 0.51 -5.83 -33.15
C ALA A 358 -0.07 -4.55 -32.55
N ARG A 359 -1.37 -4.50 -32.38
CA ARG A 359 -2.09 -3.37 -31.75
C ARG A 359 -1.70 -3.23 -30.27
N GLU A 360 -1.76 -4.33 -29.53
CA GLU A 360 -1.57 -4.28 -28.07
C GLU A 360 -0.11 -4.08 -27.67
N VAL A 361 0.86 -4.59 -28.42
CA VAL A 361 2.28 -4.32 -28.14
C VAL A 361 2.62 -2.84 -28.30
N MET A 362 1.96 -2.14 -29.22
CA MET A 362 2.08 -0.68 -29.39
C MET A 362 1.27 0.05 -28.32
N GLN A 363 -0.03 -0.27 -28.16
CA GLN A 363 -0.96 0.49 -27.34
C GLN A 363 -0.72 0.30 -25.83
N LEU A 364 -0.62 -0.96 -25.38
CA LEU A 364 -0.63 -1.28 -23.95
C LEU A 364 0.77 -1.51 -23.39
N PHE A 365 1.72 -2.00 -24.21
CA PHE A 365 3.02 -2.41 -23.68
C PHE A 365 4.13 -1.38 -23.92
N SER A 366 4.00 -0.43 -24.87
CA SER A 366 5.15 0.40 -25.21
C SER A 366 4.89 1.89 -25.42
N ILE A 367 4.07 2.28 -26.41
CA ILE A 367 4.02 3.68 -26.85
C ILE A 367 2.69 4.40 -26.63
N GLY A 368 1.60 3.66 -26.38
CA GLY A 368 0.28 4.24 -26.22
C GLY A 368 -0.31 4.77 -27.53
N LEU A 369 -1.47 5.45 -27.43
CA LEU A 369 -2.26 5.90 -28.60
C LEU A 369 -1.86 7.29 -29.12
N VAL A 370 -1.22 8.11 -28.30
CA VAL A 370 -0.88 9.50 -28.65
C VAL A 370 0.59 9.80 -28.39
N GLU A 371 1.18 10.63 -29.22
CA GLU A 371 2.55 11.08 -28.99
C GLU A 371 2.66 11.91 -27.72
N LEU A 372 3.73 11.68 -26.97
CA LEU A 372 3.98 12.32 -25.69
C LEU A 372 5.26 13.18 -25.75
N ASN A 373 5.22 14.28 -25.02
CA ASN A 373 6.41 14.95 -24.55
C ASN A 373 7.10 14.09 -23.47
N ILE A 374 8.36 14.34 -23.19
CA ILE A 374 9.12 13.56 -22.18
C ILE A 374 8.50 13.64 -20.77
N ASP A 375 7.69 14.64 -20.50
CA ASP A 375 6.96 14.86 -19.25
C ASP A 375 5.59 14.18 -19.23
N GLY A 376 5.28 13.34 -20.22
CA GLY A 376 4.02 12.60 -20.33
C GLY A 376 2.82 13.44 -20.78
N THR A 377 2.99 14.72 -21.10
CA THR A 377 1.93 15.53 -21.69
C THR A 377 1.76 15.17 -23.17
N PRO A 378 0.52 15.13 -23.68
CA PRO A 378 0.29 14.87 -25.11
C PRO A 378 0.95 15.92 -26.01
N ARG A 379 1.53 15.47 -27.12
CA ARG A 379 1.94 16.36 -28.22
C ARG A 379 0.73 16.74 -29.05
N LEU A 380 0.68 18.01 -29.45
CA LEU A 380 -0.43 18.55 -30.22
C LEU A 380 0.04 18.98 -31.61
N ASP A 381 -0.83 18.81 -32.61
CA ASP A 381 -0.65 19.34 -33.94
C ASP A 381 -0.90 20.87 -33.99
N ALA A 382 -0.75 21.48 -35.16
CA ALA A 382 -0.95 22.91 -35.36
C ALA A 382 -2.41 23.38 -35.09
N GLN A 383 -3.35 22.43 -34.99
CA GLN A 383 -4.77 22.68 -34.70
C GLN A 383 -5.11 22.39 -33.23
N GLY A 384 -4.13 22.05 -32.39
CA GLY A 384 -4.31 21.74 -30.99
C GLY A 384 -4.89 20.34 -30.73
N ARG A 385 -4.88 19.42 -31.68
CA ARG A 385 -5.35 18.04 -31.54
C ARG A 385 -4.16 17.13 -31.19
N THR A 386 -4.42 16.08 -30.44
CA THR A 386 -3.41 15.07 -30.12
C THR A 386 -2.92 14.35 -31.38
N ILE A 387 -1.63 14.09 -31.47
CA ILE A 387 -1.01 13.36 -32.57
C ILE A 387 -1.04 11.87 -32.27
N PRO A 388 -1.65 11.02 -33.11
CA PRO A 388 -1.62 9.56 -32.92
C PRO A 388 -0.19 9.02 -33.10
N THR A 389 0.17 7.99 -32.32
CA THR A 389 1.49 7.33 -32.39
C THR A 389 1.63 6.46 -33.64
N TYR A 390 0.57 5.92 -34.13
CA TYR A 390 0.53 5.00 -35.29
C TYR A 390 -0.84 5.06 -35.98
N ASP A 391 -0.88 4.52 -37.18
CA ASP A 391 -2.09 4.37 -38.00
C ASP A 391 -2.35 2.88 -38.36
N ASN A 392 -3.43 2.63 -39.10
CA ASN A 392 -3.77 1.26 -39.51
C ASN A 392 -2.70 0.63 -40.42
N THR A 393 -2.04 1.41 -41.26
CA THR A 393 -0.94 0.91 -42.11
C THR A 393 0.21 0.38 -41.25
N THR A 394 0.57 1.10 -40.21
CA THR A 394 1.57 0.67 -39.24
C THR A 394 1.18 -0.63 -38.57
N ILE A 395 -0.10 -0.75 -38.11
CA ILE A 395 -0.62 -1.98 -37.50
C ILE A 395 -0.46 -3.18 -38.43
N THR A 396 -0.89 -3.05 -39.70
CA THR A 396 -0.77 -4.13 -40.70
C THR A 396 0.69 -4.54 -40.93
N HIS A 397 1.63 -3.59 -41.00
CA HIS A 397 3.04 -3.94 -41.12
C HIS A 397 3.57 -4.70 -39.91
N TYR A 398 3.21 -4.29 -38.68
CA TYR A 398 3.59 -5.03 -37.46
C TYR A 398 2.92 -6.40 -37.37
N ALA A 399 1.64 -6.53 -37.77
CA ALA A 399 0.95 -7.84 -37.82
C ALA A 399 1.72 -8.84 -38.69
N ARG A 400 2.20 -8.39 -39.86
CA ARG A 400 3.03 -9.19 -40.76
C ARG A 400 4.39 -9.61 -40.13
N VAL A 401 4.99 -8.75 -39.29
CA VAL A 401 6.20 -9.11 -38.53
C VAL A 401 5.94 -10.26 -37.57
N PHE A 402 4.78 -10.26 -36.90
CA PHE A 402 4.45 -11.22 -35.86
C PHE A 402 3.84 -12.52 -36.39
N THR A 403 3.97 -12.82 -37.69
CA THR A 403 3.58 -14.09 -38.30
C THR A 403 4.66 -15.15 -38.16
N GLY A 404 4.25 -16.43 -38.25
CA GLY A 404 5.16 -17.58 -38.31
C GLY A 404 5.73 -18.02 -36.96
N TRP A 405 5.05 -17.75 -35.84
CA TRP A 405 5.47 -18.15 -34.49
C TRP A 405 4.61 -19.29 -33.96
N ASN A 406 5.24 -20.31 -33.37
CA ASN A 406 4.56 -21.50 -32.85
C ASN A 406 5.23 -21.96 -31.54
N PHE A 407 4.60 -22.92 -30.86
CA PHE A 407 5.22 -23.60 -29.71
C PHE A 407 6.59 -24.16 -30.07
N HIS A 408 7.52 -24.05 -29.13
CA HIS A 408 8.91 -24.47 -29.32
C HIS A 408 9.03 -25.94 -29.80
N ASN A 409 8.21 -26.83 -29.26
CA ASN A 409 8.25 -28.28 -29.51
C ASN A 409 7.07 -28.80 -30.37
N ALA A 410 6.36 -27.91 -31.08
CA ALA A 410 5.29 -28.32 -31.97
C ALA A 410 5.85 -29.16 -33.12
N ALA A 411 5.22 -30.32 -33.41
CA ALA A 411 5.55 -31.14 -34.52
C ALA A 411 4.81 -30.71 -35.80
N ARG A 412 3.67 -30.07 -35.66
CA ARG A 412 2.83 -29.57 -36.76
C ARG A 412 2.38 -28.12 -36.45
N TRP A 413 2.05 -27.37 -37.47
CA TRP A 413 1.61 -25.94 -37.28
C TRP A 413 0.41 -25.81 -36.36
N TRP A 414 -0.56 -26.72 -36.48
CA TRP A 414 -1.80 -26.69 -35.70
C TRP A 414 -1.76 -27.58 -34.43
N ASP A 415 -0.59 -27.85 -33.88
CA ASP A 415 -0.50 -28.57 -32.62
C ASP A 415 -1.09 -27.72 -31.49
N TRP A 416 -1.88 -28.39 -30.63
CA TRP A 416 -2.51 -27.78 -29.45
C TRP A 416 -1.70 -28.10 -28.18
N GLU A 417 -2.09 -27.48 -27.08
CA GLU A 417 -1.48 -27.67 -25.76
C GLU A 417 -1.36 -29.14 -25.37
N ASP A 418 -2.33 -29.98 -25.71
CA ASP A 418 -2.31 -31.40 -25.44
C ASP A 418 -1.14 -32.12 -26.09
N ASN A 419 -0.68 -31.67 -27.25
CA ASN A 419 0.44 -32.22 -27.99
C ASN A 419 1.80 -31.70 -27.47
N VAL A 420 1.87 -30.41 -27.17
CA VAL A 420 3.11 -29.75 -26.73
C VAL A 420 3.37 -29.87 -25.24
N LYS A 421 2.31 -30.07 -24.45
CA LYS A 421 2.34 -30.20 -22.98
C LYS A 421 3.02 -29.03 -22.30
N LEU A 422 3.30 -29.16 -21.01
CA LEU A 422 3.89 -28.08 -20.21
C LEU A 422 5.22 -27.54 -20.76
N PRO A 423 6.19 -28.36 -21.24
CA PRO A 423 7.43 -27.81 -21.79
C PRO A 423 7.23 -26.86 -22.97
N GLY A 424 6.23 -27.09 -23.81
CA GLY A 424 5.92 -26.19 -24.93
C GLY A 424 5.23 -24.90 -24.50
N LEU A 425 4.55 -24.91 -23.34
CA LEU A 425 3.84 -23.75 -22.80
C LEU A 425 4.74 -22.78 -22.01
N ILE A 426 5.91 -23.25 -21.52
CA ILE A 426 6.87 -22.49 -20.72
C ILE A 426 8.17 -22.15 -21.46
N SER A 427 8.35 -22.62 -22.69
CA SER A 427 9.49 -22.28 -23.54
C SER A 427 9.09 -21.21 -24.55
N ASN A 428 10.00 -20.27 -24.83
CA ASN A 428 9.78 -19.26 -25.85
C ASN A 428 9.33 -19.84 -27.18
N MET A 429 8.38 -19.20 -27.86
CA MET A 429 7.92 -19.59 -29.19
C MET A 429 9.08 -19.70 -30.18
N ALA A 430 9.00 -20.65 -31.10
CA ALA A 430 9.96 -20.88 -32.17
C ALA A 430 9.44 -20.42 -33.53
N PRO A 431 10.31 -19.90 -34.42
CA PRO A 431 9.90 -19.46 -35.76
C PRO A 431 9.66 -20.65 -36.69
N TRP A 432 8.59 -20.54 -37.49
CA TRP A 432 8.22 -21.43 -38.59
C TRP A 432 8.20 -20.59 -39.87
N GLU A 433 9.34 -20.43 -40.52
CA GLU A 433 9.59 -19.51 -41.64
C GLU A 433 8.61 -19.67 -42.80
N GLN A 434 8.09 -20.89 -43.03
CA GLN A 434 7.08 -21.14 -44.07
C GLN A 434 5.75 -20.41 -43.85
N TYR A 435 5.44 -20.02 -42.61
CA TYR A 435 4.24 -19.26 -42.25
C TYR A 435 4.54 -17.79 -41.98
N HIS A 436 5.82 -17.38 -42.02
CA HIS A 436 6.23 -16.00 -41.87
C HIS A 436 6.02 -15.18 -43.15
N ASP A 437 5.61 -13.95 -43.02
CA ASP A 437 5.52 -13.00 -44.11
C ASP A 437 6.89 -12.35 -44.39
N THR A 438 7.47 -12.73 -45.53
CA THR A 438 8.81 -12.27 -45.96
C THR A 438 8.77 -11.02 -46.83
N GLY A 439 7.59 -10.37 -47.05
CA GLY A 439 7.48 -9.13 -47.82
C GLY A 439 8.12 -7.96 -47.10
N ALA A 440 8.50 -6.91 -47.83
CA ALA A 440 9.01 -5.67 -47.24
C ALA A 440 7.99 -5.02 -46.29
N LYS A 441 8.48 -4.43 -45.18
CA LYS A 441 7.66 -3.78 -44.16
C LYS A 441 8.24 -2.41 -43.81
N VAL A 442 7.38 -1.49 -43.37
CA VAL A 442 7.80 -0.18 -42.82
C VAL A 442 7.32 -0.09 -41.38
N LEU A 443 8.27 0.07 -40.48
CA LEU A 443 8.02 0.17 -39.05
C LEU A 443 8.01 1.64 -38.59
N LEU A 444 7.72 1.86 -37.32
CA LEU A 444 7.76 3.18 -36.67
C LEU A 444 9.08 3.91 -36.97
N GLY A 445 8.99 5.24 -37.12
CA GLY A 445 10.14 6.06 -37.52
C GLY A 445 10.58 5.86 -38.97
N ASN A 446 9.70 5.35 -39.84
CA ASN A 446 9.98 5.03 -41.25
C ASN A 446 11.13 4.02 -41.43
N ARG A 447 11.34 3.14 -40.43
CA ARG A 447 12.36 2.09 -40.49
C ARG A 447 11.93 1.01 -41.50
N SER A 448 12.66 0.90 -42.59
CA SER A 448 12.40 -0.13 -43.59
C SER A 448 12.97 -1.48 -43.15
N VAL A 449 12.17 -2.54 -43.28
CA VAL A 449 12.57 -3.94 -43.19
C VAL A 449 12.50 -4.51 -44.61
N PRO A 450 13.64 -4.90 -45.20
CA PRO A 450 13.66 -5.39 -46.58
C PRO A 450 12.95 -6.73 -46.69
N ALA A 451 12.50 -7.05 -47.92
CA ALA A 451 11.94 -8.38 -48.22
C ALA A 451 12.97 -9.48 -48.08
N GLY A 452 12.50 -10.68 -47.74
CA GLY A 452 13.33 -11.90 -47.58
C GLY A 452 13.91 -12.09 -46.19
N GLY A 453 13.49 -11.26 -45.20
CA GLY A 453 13.88 -11.41 -43.78
C GLY A 453 13.32 -12.68 -43.13
N THR A 454 13.96 -13.12 -42.05
CA THR A 454 13.46 -14.23 -41.22
C THR A 454 12.52 -13.70 -40.13
N ALA A 455 11.64 -14.55 -39.62
CA ALA A 455 10.73 -14.17 -38.50
C ALA A 455 11.49 -13.60 -37.29
N ARG A 456 12.67 -14.14 -36.96
CA ARG A 456 13.51 -13.66 -35.85
C ARG A 456 14.10 -12.28 -36.13
N ALA A 457 14.62 -12.05 -37.33
CA ALA A 457 15.21 -10.74 -37.68
C ALA A 457 14.15 -9.62 -37.72
N ASP A 458 12.99 -9.93 -38.29
CA ASP A 458 11.88 -8.98 -38.38
C ASP A 458 11.31 -8.64 -36.99
N LEU A 459 11.15 -9.65 -36.11
CA LEU A 459 10.74 -9.44 -34.72
C LEU A 459 11.72 -8.53 -33.97
N GLN A 460 13.03 -8.78 -34.08
CA GLN A 460 14.03 -7.93 -33.44
C GLN A 460 13.96 -6.49 -33.96
N ALA A 461 13.83 -6.31 -35.29
CA ALA A 461 13.69 -4.98 -35.89
C ALA A 461 12.45 -4.25 -35.38
N ALA A 462 11.31 -4.95 -35.21
CA ALA A 462 10.08 -4.37 -34.70
C ALA A 462 10.21 -3.98 -33.21
N LEU A 463 10.71 -4.89 -32.36
CA LEU A 463 10.90 -4.59 -30.93
C LEU A 463 11.92 -3.48 -30.70
N ASP A 464 12.98 -3.41 -31.53
CA ASP A 464 13.93 -2.30 -31.48
C ASP A 464 13.31 -0.96 -31.89
N SER A 465 12.43 -0.95 -32.90
CA SER A 465 11.75 0.27 -33.32
C SER A 465 10.78 0.76 -32.26
N LEU A 466 10.07 -0.15 -31.57
CA LEU A 466 9.23 0.16 -30.40
C LEU A 466 10.09 0.71 -29.26
N PHE A 467 11.13 -0.03 -28.87
CA PHE A 467 11.99 0.32 -27.75
C PHE A 467 12.65 1.70 -27.92
N GLN A 468 13.05 2.05 -29.15
CA GLN A 468 13.67 3.34 -29.45
C GLN A 468 12.66 4.49 -29.56
N HIS A 469 11.37 4.22 -29.60
CA HIS A 469 10.36 5.27 -29.72
C HIS A 469 10.40 6.22 -28.52
N PRO A 470 10.30 7.55 -28.73
CA PRO A 470 10.39 8.54 -27.64
C PRO A 470 9.34 8.36 -26.54
N ASN A 471 8.18 7.84 -26.89
CA ASN A 471 7.07 7.65 -25.93
C ASN A 471 7.33 6.61 -24.85
N VAL A 472 8.22 5.62 -25.05
CA VAL A 472 8.35 4.49 -24.11
C VAL A 472 8.77 4.98 -22.73
N GLY A 473 9.71 5.94 -22.67
CA GLY A 473 10.15 6.51 -21.39
C GLY A 473 9.00 7.13 -20.58
N PRO A 474 8.31 8.16 -21.09
CA PRO A 474 7.20 8.80 -20.36
C PRO A 474 5.99 7.87 -20.14
N PHE A 475 5.69 6.95 -21.07
CA PHE A 475 4.64 5.97 -20.94
C PHE A 475 4.91 5.04 -19.73
N LEU A 476 6.07 4.40 -19.71
CA LEU A 476 6.46 3.50 -18.62
C LEU A 476 6.60 4.23 -17.28
N ALA A 477 7.21 5.42 -17.28
CA ALA A 477 7.35 6.25 -16.10
C ALA A 477 5.99 6.52 -15.44
N ARG A 478 5.00 6.97 -16.21
CA ARG A 478 3.65 7.22 -15.73
C ARG A 478 3.02 5.97 -15.13
N HIS A 479 3.10 4.82 -15.83
CA HIS A 479 2.53 3.57 -15.35
C HIS A 479 3.16 3.10 -14.04
N LEU A 480 4.47 3.12 -13.92
CA LEU A 480 5.14 2.69 -12.69
C LEU A 480 4.87 3.64 -11.51
N ILE A 481 4.89 4.97 -11.75
CA ILE A 481 4.55 5.93 -10.69
C ILE A 481 3.11 5.70 -10.20
N GLN A 482 2.16 5.51 -11.10
CA GLN A 482 0.76 5.25 -10.73
C GLN A 482 0.57 3.93 -9.98
N ARG A 483 1.34 2.90 -10.30
CA ARG A 483 1.24 1.61 -9.61
C ARG A 483 1.95 1.61 -8.25
N LEU A 484 3.03 2.37 -8.09
CA LEU A 484 3.87 2.33 -6.89
C LEU A 484 3.61 3.49 -5.93
N VAL A 485 3.38 4.72 -6.41
CA VAL A 485 3.45 5.93 -5.59
C VAL A 485 2.15 6.73 -5.56
N THR A 486 1.72 7.31 -6.68
CA THR A 486 0.58 8.25 -6.74
C THR A 486 -0.19 8.16 -8.06
N SER A 487 -1.52 8.28 -8.00
CA SER A 487 -2.38 8.25 -9.19
C SER A 487 -2.19 9.47 -10.11
N ASN A 488 -1.71 10.59 -9.57
CA ASN A 488 -1.61 11.86 -10.27
C ASN A 488 -0.18 12.44 -10.18
N PRO A 489 0.81 11.81 -10.84
CA PRO A 489 2.17 12.35 -10.87
C PRO A 489 2.22 13.68 -11.61
N SER A 490 3.07 14.62 -11.17
CA SER A 490 3.32 15.84 -11.92
C SER A 490 4.06 15.54 -13.24
N PRO A 491 3.93 16.41 -14.26
CA PRO A 491 4.74 16.30 -15.47
C PRO A 491 6.25 16.29 -15.18
N ALA A 492 6.69 17.04 -14.18
CA ALA A 492 8.09 17.08 -13.77
C ALA A 492 8.59 15.74 -13.21
N TYR A 493 7.75 15.03 -12.44
CA TYR A 493 8.09 13.70 -11.93
C TYR A 493 8.20 12.69 -13.08
N ILE A 494 7.22 12.67 -14.00
CA ILE A 494 7.26 11.79 -15.18
C ILE A 494 8.54 12.04 -15.98
N ARG A 495 8.89 13.32 -16.22
CA ARG A 495 10.12 13.69 -16.94
C ARG A 495 11.36 13.10 -16.30
N ARG A 496 11.56 13.30 -14.99
CA ARG A 496 12.77 12.82 -14.29
C ARG A 496 12.94 11.30 -14.39
N VAL A 497 11.83 10.57 -14.30
CA VAL A 497 11.85 9.10 -14.44
C VAL A 497 12.06 8.68 -15.90
N ALA A 498 11.43 9.37 -16.86
CA ALA A 498 11.60 9.11 -18.29
C ALA A 498 13.03 9.40 -18.77
N GLU A 499 13.68 10.42 -18.22
CA GLU A 499 15.09 10.72 -18.48
C GLU A 499 15.98 9.55 -18.02
N LYS A 500 15.68 8.93 -16.86
CA LYS A 500 16.40 7.74 -16.36
C LYS A 500 16.13 6.48 -17.19
N PHE A 501 14.95 6.35 -17.77
CA PHE A 501 14.70 5.31 -18.77
C PHE A 501 15.52 5.52 -20.03
N ASN A 502 15.64 6.76 -20.51
CA ASN A 502 16.38 7.10 -21.71
C ASN A 502 17.89 6.94 -21.54
N ASP A 503 18.40 7.25 -20.35
CA ASP A 503 19.81 7.10 -19.97
C ASP A 503 19.92 6.94 -18.45
N ASN A 504 20.42 5.79 -18.01
CA ASN A 504 20.64 5.52 -16.59
C ASN A 504 21.79 6.35 -15.96
N GLY A 505 22.53 7.13 -16.76
CA GLY A 505 23.71 7.88 -16.38
C GLY A 505 25.02 7.21 -16.83
N ALA A 506 24.94 6.02 -17.45
CA ALA A 506 26.05 5.28 -18.05
C ALA A 506 25.82 5.00 -19.56
N GLY A 507 24.88 5.73 -20.20
CA GLY A 507 24.54 5.55 -21.60
C GLY A 507 23.63 4.36 -21.90
N VAL A 508 23.02 3.74 -20.89
CA VAL A 508 22.13 2.57 -21.07
C VAL A 508 20.67 3.01 -21.03
N ARG A 509 19.95 2.76 -22.14
CA ARG A 509 18.51 2.93 -22.24
C ARG A 509 17.79 1.70 -21.69
N GLY A 510 16.67 1.92 -20.99
CA GLY A 510 15.77 0.85 -20.51
C GLY A 510 16.27 0.10 -19.29
N ASP A 511 17.21 0.62 -18.52
CA ASP A 511 17.66 0.06 -17.25
C ASP A 511 16.56 0.20 -16.21
N MET A 512 15.86 -0.91 -15.92
CA MET A 512 14.72 -0.91 -15.02
C MET A 512 15.10 -0.71 -13.55
N GLN A 513 16.33 -1.06 -13.13
CA GLN A 513 16.79 -0.72 -11.78
C GLN A 513 16.93 0.79 -11.60
N ALA A 514 17.50 1.47 -12.61
CA ALA A 514 17.60 2.93 -12.59
C ALA A 514 16.21 3.59 -12.61
N VAL A 515 15.27 3.07 -13.39
CA VAL A 515 13.90 3.56 -13.46
C VAL A 515 13.17 3.38 -12.13
N VAL A 516 13.19 2.18 -11.54
CA VAL A 516 12.53 1.90 -10.25
C VAL A 516 13.13 2.75 -9.12
N ARG A 517 14.45 2.89 -9.11
CA ARG A 517 15.14 3.79 -8.17
C ARG A 517 14.67 5.23 -8.35
N ALA A 518 14.59 5.73 -9.59
CA ALA A 518 14.10 7.08 -9.87
C ALA A 518 12.65 7.29 -9.43
N VAL A 519 11.78 6.28 -9.62
CA VAL A 519 10.39 6.32 -9.11
C VAL A 519 10.36 6.44 -7.59
N LEU A 520 11.10 5.61 -6.87
CA LEU A 520 11.00 5.55 -5.41
C LEU A 520 11.75 6.69 -4.70
N MET A 521 12.80 7.23 -5.32
CA MET A 521 13.65 8.25 -4.71
C MET A 521 13.33 9.68 -5.17
N ASP A 522 12.35 9.83 -6.06
CA ASP A 522 11.94 11.15 -6.52
C ASP A 522 11.52 12.06 -5.36
N PRO A 523 11.86 13.36 -5.40
CA PRO A 523 11.40 14.30 -4.37
C PRO A 523 9.89 14.26 -4.12
N GLU A 524 9.06 14.11 -5.17
CA GLU A 524 7.61 14.00 -5.00
C GLU A 524 7.19 12.72 -4.28
N ALA A 525 7.91 11.61 -4.45
CA ALA A 525 7.67 10.38 -3.72
C ALA A 525 8.12 10.47 -2.25
N ARG A 526 9.11 11.32 -1.94
CA ARG A 526 9.72 11.40 -0.60
C ARG A 526 9.20 12.54 0.27
N ASP A 527 8.71 13.63 -0.33
CA ASP A 527 8.24 14.80 0.40
C ASP A 527 6.99 14.48 1.25
N ALA A 528 7.16 14.62 2.57
CA ALA A 528 6.09 14.38 3.54
C ALA A 528 4.98 15.46 3.46
N THR A 529 5.30 16.66 2.99
CA THR A 529 4.35 17.78 2.86
C THR A 529 3.44 17.57 1.65
N LEU A 530 4.00 17.15 0.52
CA LEU A 530 3.22 16.78 -0.67
C LEU A 530 2.26 15.63 -0.38
N ALA A 531 2.68 14.66 0.42
CA ALA A 531 1.85 13.53 0.81
C ALA A 531 0.59 13.92 1.61
N GLN A 532 0.51 15.15 2.11
CA GLN A 532 -0.67 15.68 2.82
C GLN A 532 -1.60 16.47 1.90
N GLN A 533 -1.17 16.78 0.68
CA GLN A 533 -1.97 17.59 -0.25
C GLN A 533 -3.17 16.79 -0.78
N TYR A 534 -4.25 17.51 -1.06
CA TYR A 534 -5.41 16.96 -1.73
C TYR A 534 -5.04 16.48 -3.14
N GLY A 535 -5.46 15.25 -3.47
CA GLY A 535 -5.17 14.65 -4.78
C GLY A 535 -3.82 13.92 -4.88
N TYR A 536 -2.96 13.99 -3.84
CA TYR A 536 -1.75 13.17 -3.78
C TYR A 536 -2.05 11.78 -3.20
N GLY A 537 -1.30 10.80 -3.70
CA GLY A 537 -1.43 9.40 -3.30
C GLY A 537 -2.27 8.59 -4.27
N LYS A 538 -2.66 7.41 -3.86
CA LYS A 538 -3.46 6.47 -4.65
C LYS A 538 -4.36 5.64 -3.75
N VAL A 539 -5.45 5.13 -4.29
CA VAL A 539 -6.22 4.08 -3.61
C VAL A 539 -5.43 2.78 -3.70
N LYS A 540 -5.22 2.12 -2.56
CA LYS A 540 -4.64 0.76 -2.55
C LYS A 540 -5.67 -0.21 -3.09
N GLU A 541 -5.31 -0.93 -4.10
CA GLU A 541 -6.12 -2.03 -4.63
C GLU A 541 -6.31 -3.15 -3.60
N PRO A 542 -7.37 -3.95 -3.68
CA PRO A 542 -7.70 -4.98 -2.68
C PRO A 542 -6.55 -5.91 -2.33
N MET A 543 -5.80 -6.39 -3.34
CA MET A 543 -4.64 -7.25 -3.14
C MET A 543 -3.57 -6.59 -2.28
N LEU A 544 -3.28 -5.30 -2.50
CA LEU A 544 -2.29 -4.55 -1.72
C LEU A 544 -2.78 -4.21 -0.30
N ARG A 545 -4.07 -3.92 -0.13
CA ARG A 545 -4.64 -3.69 1.20
C ARG A 545 -4.51 -4.93 2.07
N PHE A 546 -4.90 -6.08 1.51
CA PHE A 546 -4.89 -7.33 2.25
C PHE A 546 -3.47 -7.82 2.54
N SER A 547 -2.56 -7.79 1.55
CA SER A 547 -1.16 -8.17 1.75
C SER A 547 -0.46 -7.31 2.81
N ALA A 548 -0.78 -6.00 2.88
CA ALA A 548 -0.21 -5.12 3.88
C ALA A 548 -0.58 -5.55 5.32
N VAL A 549 -1.82 -5.98 5.54
CA VAL A 549 -2.26 -6.52 6.85
C VAL A 549 -1.56 -7.84 7.16
N LEU A 550 -1.52 -8.77 6.20
CA LEU A 550 -0.84 -10.06 6.38
C LEU A 550 0.63 -9.89 6.76
N ARG A 551 1.32 -8.95 6.11
CA ARG A 551 2.74 -8.66 6.38
C ARG A 551 2.94 -7.95 7.71
N ALA A 552 2.13 -6.93 8.01
CA ALA A 552 2.25 -6.14 9.23
C ALA A 552 2.23 -7.01 10.50
N PHE A 553 1.41 -8.05 10.49
CA PHE A 553 1.21 -8.95 11.63
C PHE A 553 1.83 -10.35 11.42
N GLY A 554 2.77 -10.47 10.49
CA GLY A 554 3.56 -11.69 10.29
C GLY A 554 2.69 -12.94 10.10
N ALA A 555 1.67 -12.85 9.21
CA ALA A 555 0.76 -13.94 8.93
C ALA A 555 1.52 -15.22 8.58
N GLN A 556 1.23 -16.30 9.28
CA GLN A 556 1.82 -17.62 9.08
C GLN A 556 0.73 -18.59 8.66
N GLY A 557 0.93 -19.31 7.55
CA GLY A 557 0.02 -20.37 7.16
C GLY A 557 0.00 -21.47 8.22
N GLN A 558 -1.15 -22.11 8.39
CA GLN A 558 -1.27 -23.28 9.24
C GLN A 558 -1.20 -24.56 8.40
N ALA A 559 -0.39 -25.51 8.83
CA ALA A 559 -0.49 -26.89 8.38
C ALA A 559 -1.71 -27.52 9.07
N VAL A 560 -2.81 -27.72 8.35
CA VAL A 560 -3.98 -28.40 8.91
C VAL A 560 -3.94 -29.86 8.52
N SER A 561 -3.89 -30.70 9.51
CA SER A 561 -4.02 -32.14 9.39
C SER A 561 -5.40 -32.55 9.92
N ALA A 562 -6.41 -32.67 9.05
CA ALA A 562 -7.64 -33.38 9.39
C ALA A 562 -7.48 -34.91 9.22
N SER A 563 -6.41 -35.39 8.60
CA SER A 563 -6.17 -36.79 8.27
C SER A 563 -4.75 -37.27 8.54
N GLY A 564 -3.96 -36.54 9.34
CA GLY A 564 -2.53 -36.86 9.53
C GLY A 564 -1.63 -36.39 8.37
N LEU A 565 -2.16 -35.71 7.39
CA LEU A 565 -1.49 -35.26 6.18
C LEU A 565 -1.20 -33.75 6.32
N ALA A 566 -0.16 -33.40 7.07
CA ALA A 566 0.33 -32.03 7.11
C ALA A 566 1.06 -31.74 5.80
N PRO A 567 0.66 -30.74 4.97
CA PRO A 567 1.53 -30.23 3.94
C PRO A 567 2.83 -29.76 4.60
N THR A 568 3.95 -30.04 3.96
CA THR A 568 5.27 -29.72 4.50
C THR A 568 5.52 -28.21 4.60
N ARG A 569 4.63 -27.40 4.02
CA ARG A 569 4.68 -25.93 4.03
C ARG A 569 3.40 -25.30 4.55
N ALA A 570 3.57 -24.32 5.42
CA ALA A 570 2.49 -23.47 5.90
C ALA A 570 2.13 -22.43 4.84
N LEU A 571 1.17 -22.76 3.97
CA LEU A 571 0.70 -21.88 2.89
C LEU A 571 -0.32 -20.86 3.40
N LEU A 572 -0.21 -19.64 2.88
CA LEU A 572 -1.22 -18.60 3.09
C LEU A 572 -2.39 -18.82 2.12
N ARG A 573 -3.45 -19.45 2.59
CA ARG A 573 -4.64 -19.72 1.79
C ARG A 573 -5.64 -18.60 1.93
N ASN A 574 -5.62 -17.64 0.99
CA ASN A 574 -6.58 -16.54 0.93
C ASN A 574 -7.56 -16.75 -0.22
N ARG A 575 -8.41 -17.75 -0.07
CA ARG A 575 -9.40 -18.14 -1.08
C ARG A 575 -10.61 -17.21 -1.04
N GLY A 576 -11.24 -17.02 -2.20
CA GLY A 576 -12.41 -16.16 -2.34
C GLY A 576 -12.10 -14.68 -2.54
N ILE A 577 -10.84 -14.24 -2.40
CA ILE A 577 -10.51 -12.82 -2.55
C ILE A 577 -10.93 -12.26 -3.92
N GLY A 578 -10.76 -13.01 -5.00
CA GLY A 578 -11.15 -12.58 -6.35
C GLY A 578 -12.65 -12.34 -6.47
N ALA A 579 -13.47 -13.24 -5.91
CA ALA A 579 -14.93 -13.11 -5.92
C ALA A 579 -15.41 -11.99 -5.00
N ASP A 580 -14.81 -11.87 -3.81
CA ASP A 580 -15.24 -10.92 -2.78
C ASP A 580 -14.76 -9.49 -3.03
N THR A 581 -13.60 -9.32 -3.71
CA THR A 581 -12.96 -8.02 -3.89
C THR A 581 -12.79 -7.61 -5.36
N ALA A 582 -13.29 -8.43 -6.28
CA ALA A 582 -13.17 -8.26 -7.75
C ALA A 582 -11.73 -8.13 -8.26
N GLN A 583 -10.75 -8.66 -7.50
CA GLN A 583 -9.36 -8.67 -7.92
C GLN A 583 -8.63 -9.93 -7.46
N ALA A 584 -7.99 -10.62 -8.39
CA ALA A 584 -7.02 -11.68 -8.12
C ALA A 584 -5.88 -11.60 -9.14
N VAL A 585 -4.68 -12.05 -8.73
CA VAL A 585 -3.50 -11.97 -9.61
C VAL A 585 -3.70 -12.77 -10.90
N MET A 586 -3.37 -12.17 -12.05
CA MET A 586 -3.51 -12.78 -13.39
C MET A 586 -4.93 -13.30 -13.71
N SER A 587 -5.96 -12.64 -13.15
CA SER A 587 -7.37 -12.99 -13.35
C SER A 587 -8.21 -11.76 -13.73
N SER A 588 -7.65 -10.87 -14.54
CA SER A 588 -8.33 -9.65 -14.96
C SER A 588 -9.49 -9.93 -15.95
N PRO A 589 -10.55 -9.10 -15.96
CA PRO A 589 -11.69 -9.31 -16.84
C PRO A 589 -11.41 -9.02 -18.33
N SER A 590 -10.32 -8.33 -18.64
CA SER A 590 -9.92 -8.00 -20.01
C SER A 590 -8.43 -7.64 -20.10
N VAL A 591 -7.94 -7.43 -21.32
CA VAL A 591 -6.59 -6.94 -21.61
C VAL A 591 -6.30 -5.56 -21.02
N PHE A 592 -7.33 -4.78 -20.67
CA PHE A 592 -7.20 -3.50 -19.99
C PHE A 592 -7.03 -3.62 -18.46
N ASN A 593 -6.73 -4.82 -17.96
CA ASN A 593 -6.62 -5.11 -16.53
C ASN A 593 -7.94 -4.92 -15.77
N PHE A 594 -7.88 -4.77 -14.46
CA PHE A 594 -9.02 -4.50 -13.57
C PHE A 594 -9.47 -3.04 -13.64
N TYR A 595 -8.61 -2.13 -14.06
CA TYR A 595 -8.87 -0.70 -14.13
C TYR A 595 -7.93 0.00 -15.12
N ARG A 596 -8.44 1.05 -15.75
CA ARG A 596 -7.67 1.86 -16.70
C ARG A 596 -6.85 2.93 -15.98
N PRO A 597 -5.62 3.23 -16.42
CA PRO A 597 -4.72 4.19 -15.76
C PRO A 597 -5.26 5.64 -15.75
N ASN A 598 -6.19 5.95 -16.64
CA ASN A 598 -6.82 7.27 -16.80
C ASN A 598 -8.27 7.31 -16.31
N PHE A 599 -8.70 6.35 -15.49
CA PHE A 599 -10.07 6.34 -14.96
C PHE A 599 -10.31 7.52 -14.02
N GLN A 600 -11.39 8.25 -14.26
CA GLN A 600 -11.87 9.35 -13.43
C GLN A 600 -13.30 9.03 -12.98
N PRO A 601 -13.50 8.76 -11.68
CA PRO A 601 -14.84 8.54 -11.15
C PRO A 601 -15.68 9.82 -11.27
N THR A 602 -17.00 9.67 -11.38
CA THR A 602 -17.92 10.81 -11.38
C THR A 602 -17.83 11.62 -10.08
N GLY A 603 -18.17 12.91 -10.13
CA GLY A 603 -18.15 13.79 -8.97
C GLY A 603 -16.89 14.65 -8.88
N GLU A 604 -16.44 14.96 -7.65
CA GLU A 604 -15.42 15.96 -7.38
C GLU A 604 -14.06 15.64 -8.03
N LEU A 605 -13.63 14.38 -8.04
CA LEU A 605 -12.34 13.99 -8.63
C LEU A 605 -12.31 14.32 -10.13
N ARG A 606 -13.41 14.02 -10.86
CA ARG A 606 -13.51 14.35 -12.28
C ARG A 606 -13.55 15.86 -12.52
N GLN A 607 -14.28 16.61 -11.69
CA GLN A 607 -14.34 18.07 -11.79
C GLN A 607 -12.96 18.72 -11.60
N ARG A 608 -12.11 18.10 -10.79
CA ARG A 608 -10.72 18.53 -10.55
C ARG A 608 -9.72 17.94 -11.54
N GLY A 609 -10.15 17.13 -12.50
CA GLY A 609 -9.28 16.47 -13.47
C GLY A 609 -8.40 15.37 -12.88
N LEU A 610 -8.73 14.86 -11.69
CA LEU A 610 -7.92 13.86 -10.99
C LEU A 610 -8.28 12.43 -11.39
N TYR A 611 -7.26 11.60 -11.59
CA TYR A 611 -7.40 10.16 -11.81
C TYR A 611 -7.47 9.43 -10.48
N ALA A 612 -8.27 8.37 -10.44
CA ALA A 612 -8.31 7.40 -9.35
C ALA A 612 -8.58 6.01 -9.93
N PRO A 613 -7.59 5.41 -10.61
CA PRO A 613 -7.74 4.19 -11.38
C PRO A 613 -8.39 3.05 -10.61
N GLU A 614 -7.95 2.81 -9.39
CA GLU A 614 -8.37 1.70 -8.55
C GLU A 614 -9.84 1.79 -8.10
N LEU A 615 -10.46 2.97 -8.15
CA LEU A 615 -11.89 3.13 -7.88
C LEU A 615 -12.77 2.49 -8.97
N GLN A 616 -12.22 2.12 -10.11
CA GLN A 616 -12.96 1.37 -11.13
C GLN A 616 -13.33 -0.06 -10.65
N ILE A 617 -12.56 -0.64 -9.72
CA ILE A 617 -12.87 -1.93 -9.09
C ILE A 617 -13.98 -1.78 -8.03
N LEU A 618 -13.99 -0.65 -7.32
CA LEU A 618 -14.84 -0.43 -6.15
C LEU A 618 -16.22 0.10 -6.57
N ASN A 619 -17.14 -0.80 -6.88
CA ASN A 619 -18.58 -0.49 -6.93
C ASN A 619 -19.24 -0.79 -5.57
N GLU A 620 -20.55 -0.50 -5.45
CA GLU A 620 -21.28 -0.65 -4.19
C GLU A 620 -21.26 -2.09 -3.66
N ALA A 621 -21.41 -3.08 -4.55
CA ALA A 621 -21.40 -4.49 -4.17
C ALA A 621 -20.02 -4.93 -3.68
N VAL A 622 -18.96 -4.55 -4.41
CA VAL A 622 -17.57 -4.88 -4.06
C VAL A 622 -17.15 -4.19 -2.77
N ALA A 623 -17.62 -2.96 -2.50
CA ALA A 623 -17.32 -2.28 -1.25
C ALA A 623 -17.84 -3.07 -0.03
N ILE A 624 -19.08 -3.59 -0.12
CA ILE A 624 -19.69 -4.39 0.95
C ILE A 624 -19.03 -5.77 1.07
N SER A 625 -18.83 -6.46 -0.07
CA SER A 625 -18.22 -7.81 -0.05
C SER A 625 -16.75 -7.77 0.42
N THR A 626 -16.01 -6.70 0.12
CA THR A 626 -14.65 -6.48 0.65
C THR A 626 -14.65 -6.35 2.17
N LEU A 627 -15.60 -5.62 2.76
CA LEU A 627 -15.72 -5.51 4.22
C LEU A 627 -16.06 -6.86 4.86
N ASN A 628 -16.98 -7.61 4.26
CA ASN A 628 -17.32 -8.96 4.71
C ASN A 628 -16.12 -9.90 4.62
N HIS A 629 -15.34 -9.82 3.54
CA HIS A 629 -14.09 -10.57 3.39
C HIS A 629 -13.10 -10.23 4.50
N TYR A 630 -12.90 -8.96 4.80
CA TYR A 630 -11.98 -8.54 5.87
C TYR A 630 -12.49 -9.01 7.23
N TYR A 631 -13.77 -8.87 7.52
CA TYR A 631 -14.34 -9.39 8.77
C TYR A 631 -14.09 -10.88 8.93
N ALA A 632 -14.38 -11.67 7.89
CA ALA A 632 -14.22 -13.13 7.92
C ALA A 632 -12.75 -13.58 8.00
N ARG A 633 -11.79 -12.73 7.58
CA ARG A 633 -10.38 -13.11 7.42
C ARG A 633 -9.43 -12.43 8.40
N LEU A 634 -9.80 -11.31 9.00
CA LEU A 634 -8.97 -10.55 9.94
C LEU A 634 -9.44 -10.71 11.39
N ASN A 635 -10.67 -11.14 11.60
CA ASN A 635 -11.23 -11.33 12.93
C ASN A 635 -11.03 -12.79 13.38
N ARG A 636 -10.59 -12.98 14.62
CA ARG A 636 -10.36 -14.29 15.27
C ARG A 636 -9.27 -15.15 14.62
N THR A 637 -8.23 -14.54 14.09
CA THR A 637 -7.15 -15.25 13.40
C THR A 637 -6.21 -16.01 14.34
N ASP A 638 -6.24 -15.73 15.64
CA ASP A 638 -5.36 -16.36 16.64
C ASP A 638 -6.05 -17.42 17.52
N ARG A 639 -7.32 -17.73 17.26
CA ARG A 639 -8.08 -18.75 18.02
C ARG A 639 -8.02 -20.11 17.35
N ASP A 640 -7.92 -21.16 18.19
CA ASP A 640 -8.00 -22.54 17.74
C ASP A 640 -9.38 -22.92 17.19
N ASP A 641 -10.41 -22.16 17.57
CA ASP A 641 -11.81 -22.34 17.18
C ASP A 641 -12.26 -21.44 16.00
N ALA A 642 -11.34 -20.73 15.35
CA ALA A 642 -11.67 -19.91 14.19
C ALA A 642 -12.32 -20.76 13.09
N GLY A 643 -13.59 -21.04 13.28
CA GLY A 643 -14.67 -21.56 12.45
C GLY A 643 -14.31 -22.18 11.10
N ILE A 644 -13.25 -22.95 11.05
CA ILE A 644 -12.94 -23.75 9.90
C ILE A 644 -13.92 -24.90 9.95
N ALA A 645 -14.99 -24.79 9.17
CA ALA A 645 -15.88 -25.91 8.93
C ALA A 645 -15.03 -27.04 8.31
N THR A 646 -14.49 -27.90 9.16
CA THR A 646 -13.71 -29.08 8.80
C THR A 646 -14.62 -30.20 8.31
N THR A 647 -15.72 -29.86 7.62
CA THR A 647 -16.66 -30.86 7.09
C THR A 647 -16.22 -31.54 5.82
N THR A 648 -15.07 -31.10 5.23
CA THR A 648 -14.49 -31.77 4.06
C THR A 648 -13.20 -32.45 4.46
N THR A 649 -13.12 -33.75 4.23
CA THR A 649 -11.89 -34.57 4.35
C THR A 649 -10.86 -34.28 3.26
N ASP A 650 -11.13 -33.31 2.38
CA ASP A 650 -10.30 -32.98 1.24
C ASP A 650 -9.32 -31.84 1.58
N PRO A 651 -8.01 -32.12 1.65
CA PRO A 651 -6.99 -31.14 2.00
C PRO A 651 -6.88 -29.95 1.02
N ILE A 652 -7.50 -30.06 -0.17
CA ILE A 652 -7.44 -29.04 -1.23
C ILE A 652 -8.48 -27.94 -0.96
N PHE A 653 -9.58 -28.25 -0.33
CA PHE A 653 -10.72 -27.36 -0.15
C PHE A 653 -10.71 -26.62 1.19
N TYR A 654 -9.68 -26.75 2.02
CA TYR A 654 -9.59 -25.96 3.24
C TYR A 654 -9.54 -24.47 2.89
N THR A 655 -10.57 -23.76 3.35
CA THR A 655 -10.63 -22.31 3.31
C THR A 655 -9.59 -21.72 4.26
N THR A 656 -9.14 -20.56 4.02
CA THR A 656 -8.20 -19.70 4.76
C THR A 656 -7.61 -20.27 6.04
N GLN A 657 -6.31 -20.43 6.06
CA GLN A 657 -5.61 -20.96 7.22
C GLN A 657 -4.30 -20.22 7.39
N TYR A 658 -4.36 -19.11 8.11
CA TYR A 658 -3.18 -18.42 8.60
C TYR A 658 -3.51 -17.83 9.97
N ARG A 659 -2.47 -17.65 10.77
CA ARG A 659 -2.53 -16.96 12.07
C ARG A 659 -1.67 -15.73 12.02
N PHE A 660 -2.10 -14.68 12.70
CA PHE A 660 -1.27 -13.52 12.96
C PHE A 660 -0.38 -13.75 14.19
N ASN A 661 0.81 -13.19 14.15
CA ASN A 661 1.65 -13.05 15.33
C ASN A 661 1.35 -11.70 16.00
N LEU A 662 0.39 -11.69 16.90
CA LEU A 662 -0.07 -10.49 17.60
C LEU A 662 0.59 -10.30 18.99
N ALA A 663 1.66 -11.03 19.33
CA ALA A 663 2.26 -10.97 20.65
C ALA A 663 2.70 -9.55 21.04
N ALA A 664 3.25 -8.79 20.10
CA ALA A 664 3.70 -7.41 20.35
C ALA A 664 2.52 -6.45 20.56
N GLU A 665 1.42 -6.64 19.84
CA GLU A 665 0.20 -5.85 19.93
C GLU A 665 -0.58 -6.18 21.21
N LYS A 666 -0.72 -7.46 21.55
CA LYS A 666 -1.34 -7.92 22.81
C LYS A 666 -0.62 -7.36 24.04
N ALA A 667 0.72 -7.28 24.01
CA ALA A 667 1.50 -6.64 25.09
C ALA A 667 1.15 -5.15 25.28
N LEU A 668 0.56 -4.51 24.27
CA LEU A 668 0.12 -3.11 24.33
C LEU A 668 -1.38 -2.96 24.58
N ALA A 669 -2.15 -4.05 24.63
CA ALA A 669 -3.61 -4.01 24.72
C ALA A 669 -4.15 -3.26 25.94
N ALA A 670 -3.40 -3.25 27.05
CA ALA A 670 -3.73 -2.47 28.24
C ALA A 670 -3.42 -0.97 28.12
N ALA A 671 -2.75 -0.54 27.05
CA ALA A 671 -2.36 0.85 26.79
C ALA A 671 -2.85 1.27 25.38
N PRO A 672 -4.16 1.54 25.21
CA PRO A 672 -4.80 1.80 23.92
C PRO A 672 -4.10 2.84 23.04
N GLU A 673 -3.58 3.92 23.63
CA GLU A 673 -2.85 4.95 22.88
C GLU A 673 -1.61 4.36 22.19
N LYS A 674 -0.83 3.55 22.89
CA LYS A 674 0.37 2.91 22.35
C LYS A 674 0.03 1.85 21.33
N LEU A 675 -1.06 1.10 21.57
CA LEU A 675 -1.55 0.12 20.61
C LEU A 675 -1.98 0.79 19.31
N VAL A 676 -2.80 1.84 19.39
CA VAL A 676 -3.27 2.57 18.20
C VAL A 676 -2.10 3.24 17.47
N ASP A 677 -1.12 3.83 18.18
CA ASP A 677 0.10 4.41 17.57
C ASP A 677 0.94 3.34 16.82
N ARG A 678 1.04 2.14 17.38
CA ARG A 678 1.71 1.01 16.70
C ARG A 678 0.95 0.54 15.46
N LEU A 679 -0.37 0.42 15.55
CA LEU A 679 -1.21 0.07 14.40
C LEU A 679 -1.19 1.16 13.32
N ASP A 680 -1.17 2.43 13.70
CA ASP A 680 -0.98 3.56 12.78
C ASP A 680 0.36 3.45 12.03
N LEU A 681 1.45 3.21 12.74
CA LEU A 681 2.76 3.04 12.10
C LEU A 681 2.75 1.91 11.06
N LEU A 682 2.23 0.75 11.41
CA LEU A 682 2.29 -0.45 10.56
C LEU A 682 1.31 -0.39 9.38
N LEU A 683 0.12 0.15 9.58
CA LEU A 683 -0.95 0.13 8.58
C LEU A 683 -1.06 1.46 7.82
N MET A 684 -0.85 2.59 8.48
CA MET A 684 -1.06 3.92 7.93
C MET A 684 0.21 4.79 7.87
N ALA A 685 1.37 4.19 8.18
CA ALA A 685 2.67 4.87 8.16
C ALA A 685 2.72 6.13 9.06
N GLY A 686 2.09 6.06 10.24
CA GLY A 686 2.05 7.17 11.19
C GLY A 686 1.23 8.37 10.72
N ARG A 687 0.25 8.16 9.82
CA ARG A 687 -0.55 9.21 9.17
C ARG A 687 -2.04 9.09 9.45
N MET A 688 -2.40 8.37 10.49
CA MET A 688 -3.80 8.27 10.91
C MET A 688 -4.33 9.66 11.29
N PRO A 689 -5.48 10.09 10.74
CA PRO A 689 -6.12 11.33 11.17
C PRO A 689 -6.43 11.31 12.66
N GLU A 690 -6.24 12.43 13.33
CA GLU A 690 -6.39 12.52 14.79
C GLU A 690 -7.81 12.20 15.28
N ASP A 691 -8.83 12.51 14.49
CA ASP A 691 -10.21 12.14 14.79
C ASP A 691 -10.39 10.62 14.77
N MET A 692 -9.83 9.93 13.76
CA MET A 692 -9.83 8.47 13.69
C MET A 692 -9.03 7.88 14.85
N ARG A 693 -7.85 8.40 15.14
CA ARG A 693 -7.01 7.94 16.24
C ARG A 693 -7.76 8.00 17.57
N ARG A 694 -8.42 9.09 17.84
CA ARG A 694 -9.22 9.26 19.06
C ARG A 694 -10.38 8.26 19.14
N ILE A 695 -11.13 8.11 18.03
CA ILE A 695 -12.25 7.14 17.98
C ILE A 695 -11.75 5.73 18.29
N LEU A 696 -10.62 5.31 17.73
CA LEU A 696 -10.05 4.00 17.97
C LEU A 696 -9.55 3.82 19.41
N ILE A 697 -8.97 4.85 20.02
CA ILE A 697 -8.56 4.82 21.42
C ILE A 697 -9.79 4.69 22.34
N ASP A 698 -10.83 5.51 22.10
CA ASP A 698 -12.07 5.46 22.89
C ASP A 698 -12.77 4.09 22.72
N ALA A 699 -12.80 3.55 21.51
CA ALA A 699 -13.32 2.19 21.25
C ALA A 699 -12.50 1.14 21.98
N ALA A 700 -11.17 1.22 21.93
CA ALA A 700 -10.29 0.28 22.62
C ALA A 700 -10.51 0.26 24.15
N TYR A 701 -10.77 1.42 24.76
CA TYR A 701 -11.10 1.46 26.19
C TYR A 701 -12.46 0.83 26.50
N ALA A 702 -13.42 0.88 25.57
CA ALA A 702 -14.73 0.24 25.72
C ALA A 702 -14.73 -1.27 25.44
N MET A 703 -13.78 -1.76 24.67
CA MET A 703 -13.66 -3.18 24.32
C MET A 703 -13.17 -4.02 25.51
N PRO A 704 -13.67 -5.26 25.69
CA PRO A 704 -13.20 -6.14 26.73
C PRO A 704 -11.75 -6.58 26.51
N MET A 705 -11.08 -7.01 27.60
CA MET A 705 -9.70 -7.52 27.59
C MET A 705 -9.69 -9.07 27.59
N ASN A 706 -10.57 -9.69 26.82
CA ASN A 706 -10.60 -11.13 26.69
C ASN A 706 -9.34 -11.63 25.96
N ASP A 707 -8.96 -12.87 26.20
CA ASP A 707 -7.83 -13.52 25.58
C ASP A 707 -6.52 -12.68 25.65
N GLY A 708 -6.24 -12.12 26.84
CA GLY A 708 -5.07 -11.26 27.01
C GLY A 708 -5.10 -9.98 26.16
N GLY A 709 -6.28 -9.57 25.72
CA GLY A 709 -6.49 -8.42 24.84
C GLY A 709 -6.49 -8.75 23.34
N GLY A 710 -6.52 -10.05 22.99
CA GLY A 710 -6.56 -10.49 21.59
C GLY A 710 -7.75 -9.94 20.83
N ASP A 711 -8.94 -10.06 21.38
CA ASP A 711 -10.16 -9.53 20.77
C ASP A 711 -10.07 -8.04 20.47
N ARG A 712 -9.57 -7.25 21.44
CA ARG A 712 -9.36 -5.80 21.27
C ARG A 712 -8.41 -5.48 20.14
N VAL A 713 -7.29 -6.20 20.04
CA VAL A 713 -6.29 -6.01 18.99
C VAL A 713 -6.87 -6.33 17.62
N GLU A 714 -7.55 -7.47 17.47
CA GLU A 714 -8.14 -7.89 16.20
C GLU A 714 -9.26 -6.94 15.73
N ASP A 715 -10.13 -6.53 16.65
CA ASP A 715 -11.19 -5.56 16.33
C ASP A 715 -10.62 -4.22 15.87
N LEU A 716 -9.54 -3.73 16.49
CA LEU A 716 -8.87 -2.50 16.05
C LEU A 716 -8.21 -2.67 14.68
N ILE A 717 -7.57 -3.80 14.41
CA ILE A 717 -7.00 -4.11 13.09
C ILE A 717 -8.11 -4.09 12.04
N PHE A 718 -9.24 -4.75 12.32
CA PHE A 718 -10.39 -4.78 11.41
C PHE A 718 -10.98 -3.39 11.18
N LEU A 719 -11.18 -2.59 12.21
CA LEU A 719 -11.70 -1.22 12.10
C LEU A 719 -10.78 -0.34 11.23
N ILE A 720 -9.46 -0.46 11.41
CA ILE A 720 -8.48 0.27 10.58
C ILE A 720 -8.53 -0.25 9.14
N ALA A 721 -8.44 -1.56 8.93
CA ALA A 721 -8.40 -2.17 7.59
C ALA A 721 -9.66 -1.89 6.76
N SER A 722 -10.80 -1.71 7.43
CA SER A 722 -12.09 -1.39 6.83
C SER A 722 -12.29 0.09 6.55
N SER A 723 -11.40 0.97 7.03
CA SER A 723 -11.54 2.41 6.89
C SER A 723 -11.13 2.92 5.50
N SER A 724 -11.78 4.00 5.06
CA SER A 724 -11.39 4.71 3.83
C SER A 724 -9.99 5.33 3.94
N GLN A 725 -9.56 5.69 5.13
CA GLN A 725 -8.24 6.25 5.40
C GLN A 725 -7.13 5.23 5.16
N PHE A 726 -7.32 3.99 5.61
CA PHE A 726 -6.39 2.90 5.31
C PHE A 726 -6.37 2.55 3.82
N ALA A 727 -7.49 2.70 3.12
CA ALA A 727 -7.57 2.40 1.69
C ALA A 727 -6.71 3.33 0.84
N VAL A 728 -6.26 4.49 1.35
CA VAL A 728 -5.44 5.46 0.61
C VAL A 728 -3.98 5.37 1.04
N GLN A 729 -3.09 5.12 0.08
CA GLN A 729 -1.64 5.26 0.22
C GLN A 729 -1.26 6.72 -0.08
N ARG A 730 -0.49 7.34 0.82
CA ARG A 730 -0.03 8.73 0.66
C ARG A 730 1.49 8.86 0.75
#